data_022450068ae9ce8c984676a21f4b7033
#
_entry.id   022450068ae9ce8c984676a21f4b7033
#
_cell.length_a   1.000
_cell.length_b   1.000
_cell.length_c   1.000
_cell.angle_alpha   90.00
_cell.angle_beta   90.00
_cell.angle_gamma   90.00
#
_symmetry.space_group_name_H-M   'P 1'
#
loop_
_entity.id
_entity.type
_entity.pdbx_description
1 polymer ?
#
loop_
_entity_poly.entity_id
_entity_poly.type
_entity_poly.pdbx_seq_one_letter_code
_entity_poly.pdbx_strand_id
1 'polypeptide(L)'
;MARSHKLEDVRNIGIAAHIDAGKTTTTERILFYTGVEHKIGEVHDGAATMDWMEQEQERGITITSAATTCTWDGKQINIIDTPGHVDFTIEVERSMRVLDGAVSVFCAVGGVQPQSETVWRQRNRYGVPSIVFVNKYDRTGADFYEVERQIRERLKGNPVPIQLPIGAEDKFEGVVDLVQMKEIIWDEDAAMGSAYHTQDIRAEYQDKAEEYREKMIEEIASVDGQEELMEKFLEGEEISNEEIKAAIKAATIGMHIVPMTVGTAFKNKGVQTLLDAVVDYLPAPTEVAAIKGTKMEDETQEVAVESSDKGEFASLAFKIMTDPFVGQLTFIRVYRGSLESGSYVHNSTKDKKERIGRIMMMHAIKREEVKEIYAGEIGAVVGLKNTTTGDTLCSEKDKVVLERMDFPEPVISVAVEPKTKADQEKMGIALGKLAAEDPSFRVHTDEETGQTIISGMGELHLEIIVDRMMREFKVEAEVGAPQVSYREAITTEVDKNYKYAKQSGGRGQYGHVVFKMKPAEAGSGLVFNNDIKGGVIPKEYIPAIEKGMEESMKNGVLAGYPIEDIEITLYDGSYHDVDSNEMSFKIAASIGFKEAAREANAKILEPLMKVEVEVPEEYMGDVIGDLNRRRGQVNSMSDRSGNKIVDAHVPLSEMFGYSTDLRSSTQGRATYSMEFDHYEEVPRNVSEEIIKKRNG
;
A
#
# COMPACT_ATOMS: atom_id res chain seq x y z
N MET A 1 9.83 16.21 29.21
CA MET A 1 9.43 15.17 30.20
C MET A 1 10.15 13.90 29.84
N ALA A 2 10.43 13.03 30.81
CA ALA A 2 10.97 11.72 30.46
C ALA A 2 9.91 10.94 29.65
N ARG A 3 10.37 10.13 28.71
CA ARG A 3 9.56 9.20 27.92
C ARG A 3 8.64 8.37 28.82
N SER A 4 7.38 8.17 28.42
CA SER A 4 6.39 7.42 29.22
C SER A 4 6.65 5.92 29.25
N HIS A 5 7.11 5.35 28.14
CA HIS A 5 7.43 3.93 27.96
C HIS A 5 8.82 3.78 27.37
N LYS A 6 9.56 2.75 27.72
CA LYS A 6 10.86 2.47 27.09
C LYS A 6 10.67 2.08 25.61
N LEU A 7 11.69 2.28 24.80
CA LEU A 7 11.66 1.95 23.39
C LEU A 7 11.36 0.46 23.13
N GLU A 8 11.87 -0.42 23.98
CA GLU A 8 11.61 -1.87 23.98
C GLU A 8 10.17 -2.25 24.33
N ASP A 9 9.42 -1.33 24.96
CA ASP A 9 8.04 -1.51 25.37
C ASP A 9 7.02 -0.94 24.34
N VAL A 10 7.49 -0.46 23.19
CA VAL A 10 6.65 0.07 22.12
C VAL A 10 6.36 -1.02 21.09
N ARG A 11 5.14 -1.02 20.54
CA ARG A 11 4.73 -1.83 19.40
C ARG A 11 4.05 -0.92 18.38
N ASN A 12 4.56 -0.87 17.16
CA ASN A 12 3.94 -0.14 16.06
C ASN A 12 3.33 -1.14 15.12
N ILE A 13 2.02 -1.29 15.17
CA ILE A 13 1.32 -2.32 14.42
C ILE A 13 0.31 -1.75 13.44
N GLY A 14 0.14 -2.43 12.31
CA GLY A 14 -0.95 -2.21 11.39
C GLY A 14 -2.00 -3.30 11.50
N ILE A 15 -3.26 -2.93 11.34
CA ILE A 15 -4.35 -3.91 11.19
C ILE A 15 -4.75 -3.92 9.74
N ALA A 16 -4.54 -5.05 9.08
CA ALA A 16 -4.78 -5.24 7.65
C ALA A 16 -5.77 -6.38 7.43
N ALA A 17 -6.71 -6.19 6.52
CA ALA A 17 -7.76 -7.15 6.24
C ALA A 17 -8.36 -6.93 4.87
N HIS A 18 -8.96 -7.98 4.30
CA HIS A 18 -9.93 -7.83 3.22
C HIS A 18 -11.19 -7.07 3.69
N ILE A 19 -11.91 -6.45 2.76
CA ILE A 19 -13.22 -5.83 3.02
C ILE A 19 -14.11 -6.85 3.73
N ASP A 20 -14.85 -6.39 4.73
CA ASP A 20 -15.74 -7.21 5.54
C ASP A 20 -15.09 -8.37 6.33
N ALA A 21 -13.77 -8.49 6.42
CA ALA A 21 -13.16 -9.47 7.32
C ALA A 21 -13.30 -9.09 8.81
N GLY A 22 -13.74 -7.87 9.10
CA GLY A 22 -13.99 -7.36 10.45
C GLY A 22 -12.83 -6.58 11.05
N LYS A 23 -12.04 -5.90 10.19
CA LYS A 23 -10.95 -5.05 10.59
C LYS A 23 -11.37 -3.98 11.61
N THR A 24 -12.28 -3.08 11.23
CA THR A 24 -12.77 -1.98 12.08
C THR A 24 -13.38 -2.51 13.38
N THR A 25 -14.16 -3.59 13.29
CA THR A 25 -14.72 -4.23 14.50
C THR A 25 -13.60 -4.72 15.44
N THR A 26 -12.53 -5.31 14.90
CA THR A 26 -11.40 -5.78 15.73
C THR A 26 -10.69 -4.59 16.37
N THR A 27 -10.44 -3.51 15.62
CA THR A 27 -9.81 -2.29 16.12
C THR A 27 -10.65 -1.65 17.23
N GLU A 28 -11.97 -1.51 17.05
CA GLU A 28 -12.88 -0.96 18.07
C GLU A 28 -12.87 -1.80 19.36
N ARG A 29 -12.79 -3.12 19.26
CA ARG A 29 -12.66 -4.01 20.44
C ARG A 29 -11.32 -3.83 21.15
N ILE A 30 -10.23 -3.65 20.39
CA ILE A 30 -8.91 -3.33 20.96
C ILE A 30 -8.98 -2.01 21.75
N LEU A 31 -9.56 -0.96 21.18
CA LEU A 31 -9.71 0.34 21.85
C LEU A 31 -10.57 0.24 23.13
N PHE A 32 -11.60 -0.58 23.10
CA PHE A 32 -12.45 -0.82 24.26
C PHE A 32 -11.69 -1.55 25.38
N TYR A 33 -11.04 -2.68 25.09
CA TYR A 33 -10.33 -3.47 26.10
C TYR A 33 -9.09 -2.76 26.67
N THR A 34 -8.48 -1.89 25.89
CA THR A 34 -7.36 -1.06 26.38
C THR A 34 -7.81 0.21 27.11
N GLY A 35 -9.12 0.45 27.24
CA GLY A 35 -9.71 1.57 27.98
C GLY A 35 -9.58 2.93 27.30
N VAL A 36 -9.21 2.97 26.02
CA VAL A 36 -9.16 4.20 25.21
C VAL A 36 -10.57 4.70 24.94
N GLU A 37 -11.50 3.79 24.64
CA GLU A 37 -12.91 4.08 24.48
C GLU A 37 -13.75 3.36 25.56
N HIS A 38 -14.80 4.05 26.02
CA HIS A 38 -15.69 3.52 27.07
C HIS A 38 -16.94 2.85 26.52
N LYS A 39 -17.20 2.98 25.23
CA LYS A 39 -18.30 2.35 24.50
C LYS A 39 -17.77 1.70 23.26
N ILE A 40 -18.29 0.55 22.92
CA ILE A 40 -17.98 -0.13 21.67
C ILE A 40 -18.69 0.61 20.54
N GLY A 41 -17.93 1.11 19.57
CA GLY A 41 -18.45 1.65 18.31
C GLY A 41 -18.86 0.50 17.39
N GLU A 42 -20.12 0.46 16.97
CA GLU A 42 -20.58 -0.50 15.97
C GLU A 42 -20.52 0.12 14.58
N VAL A 43 -19.85 -0.60 13.64
CA VAL A 43 -19.68 -0.14 12.26
C VAL A 43 -21.03 0.08 11.57
N HIS A 44 -21.98 -0.82 11.78
CA HIS A 44 -23.32 -0.74 11.18
C HIS A 44 -24.15 0.46 11.65
N ASP A 45 -23.83 1.01 12.81
CA ASP A 45 -24.49 2.19 13.36
C ASP A 45 -23.76 3.50 12.99
N GLY A 46 -22.67 3.42 12.23
CA GLY A 46 -21.82 4.57 11.90
C GLY A 46 -21.13 5.18 13.12
N ALA A 47 -20.96 4.40 14.20
CA ALA A 47 -20.43 4.85 15.48
C ALA A 47 -18.96 4.43 15.71
N ALA A 48 -18.30 3.88 14.71
CA ALA A 48 -16.91 3.46 14.80
C ALA A 48 -15.98 4.67 14.93
N THR A 49 -15.12 4.67 15.95
CA THR A 49 -14.23 5.77 16.29
C THR A 49 -13.10 5.95 15.26
N MET A 50 -12.65 4.86 14.65
CA MET A 50 -11.57 4.88 13.67
C MET A 50 -12.02 5.32 12.28
N ASP A 51 -13.28 5.07 11.91
CA ASP A 51 -13.89 5.55 10.66
C ASP A 51 -14.45 6.97 10.87
N TRP A 52 -13.57 7.96 10.86
CA TRP A 52 -13.89 9.35 11.23
C TRP A 52 -14.49 10.18 10.09
N MET A 53 -14.34 9.74 8.84
CA MET A 53 -14.91 10.42 7.67
C MET A 53 -16.38 10.04 7.49
N GLU A 54 -17.20 11.01 7.10
CA GLU A 54 -18.62 10.74 6.77
C GLU A 54 -18.76 9.65 5.70
N GLN A 55 -17.87 9.64 4.70
CA GLN A 55 -17.84 8.65 3.63
C GLN A 55 -17.50 7.24 4.11
N GLU A 56 -16.60 7.11 5.09
CA GLU A 56 -16.29 5.84 5.73
C GLU A 56 -17.52 5.27 6.46
N GLN A 57 -18.19 6.12 7.23
CA GLN A 57 -19.39 5.76 7.98
C GLN A 57 -20.56 5.41 7.07
N GLU A 58 -20.80 6.19 6.01
CA GLU A 58 -21.88 5.95 5.04
C GLU A 58 -21.68 4.66 4.25
N ARG A 59 -20.43 4.31 3.92
CA ARG A 59 -20.09 3.16 3.08
C ARG A 59 -19.71 1.92 3.87
N GLY A 60 -19.39 2.07 5.17
CA GLY A 60 -18.92 0.98 6.04
C GLY A 60 -17.53 0.46 5.66
N ILE A 61 -16.69 1.27 5.02
CA ILE A 61 -15.32 0.92 4.62
C ILE A 61 -14.33 1.96 5.12
N THR A 62 -13.15 1.52 5.53
CA THR A 62 -12.05 2.44 5.84
C THR A 62 -11.42 2.94 4.53
N ILE A 63 -11.30 4.24 4.41
CA ILE A 63 -10.75 4.94 3.23
C ILE A 63 -9.35 5.45 3.52
N THR A 64 -9.17 6.10 4.68
CA THR A 64 -7.89 6.66 5.11
C THR A 64 -7.35 5.92 6.32
N SER A 65 -6.04 5.73 6.39
CA SER A 65 -5.43 5.17 7.58
C SER A 65 -5.59 6.11 8.77
N ALA A 66 -6.03 5.59 9.90
CA ALA A 66 -6.13 6.30 11.18
C ALA A 66 -5.08 5.77 12.16
N ALA A 67 -4.46 6.66 12.91
CA ALA A 67 -3.47 6.30 13.93
C ALA A 67 -4.04 6.50 15.33
N THR A 68 -3.82 5.54 16.21
CA THR A 68 -4.20 5.62 17.61
C THR A 68 -3.15 4.95 18.50
N THR A 69 -3.11 5.35 19.76
CA THR A 69 -2.20 4.79 20.75
C THR A 69 -3.00 4.23 21.92
N CYS A 70 -2.67 3.03 22.35
CA CYS A 70 -3.24 2.37 23.51
C CYS A 70 -2.17 1.67 24.34
N THR A 71 -2.54 1.11 25.50
CA THR A 71 -1.61 0.39 26.37
C THR A 71 -2.21 -0.97 26.74
N TRP A 72 -1.40 -2.02 26.64
CA TRP A 72 -1.75 -3.38 27.04
C TRP A 72 -0.57 -4.04 27.72
N ASP A 73 -0.80 -4.66 28.85
CA ASP A 73 0.25 -5.32 29.68
C ASP A 73 1.53 -4.48 29.87
N GLY A 74 1.35 -3.19 30.15
CA GLY A 74 2.46 -2.25 30.34
C GLY A 74 3.22 -1.85 29.08
N LYS A 75 2.81 -2.32 27.90
CA LYS A 75 3.40 -1.94 26.61
C LYS A 75 2.53 -0.89 25.92
N GLN A 76 3.17 0.05 25.26
CA GLN A 76 2.51 1.02 24.40
C GLN A 76 2.32 0.42 23.01
N ILE A 77 1.08 0.39 22.52
CA ILE A 77 0.75 -0.09 21.18
C ILE A 77 0.25 1.09 20.36
N ASN A 78 0.99 1.43 19.31
CA ASN A 78 0.56 2.38 18.30
C ASN A 78 -0.07 1.58 17.17
N ILE A 79 -1.32 1.84 16.86
CA ILE A 79 -2.09 1.13 15.85
C ILE A 79 -2.31 2.06 14.66
N ILE A 80 -1.99 1.59 13.47
CA ILE A 80 -2.40 2.22 12.22
C ILE A 80 -3.45 1.30 11.59
N ASP A 81 -4.70 1.79 11.56
CA ASP A 81 -5.77 1.11 10.86
C ASP A 81 -5.67 1.39 9.36
N THR A 82 -5.50 0.35 8.54
CA THR A 82 -5.25 0.49 7.11
C THR A 82 -6.51 0.20 6.29
N PRO A 83 -6.74 0.89 5.16
CA PRO A 83 -7.84 0.54 4.26
C PRO A 83 -7.75 -0.90 3.77
N GLY A 84 -8.90 -1.52 3.51
CA GLY A 84 -8.98 -2.84 2.91
C GLY A 84 -9.23 -2.84 1.41
N HIS A 85 -9.52 -1.68 0.79
CA HIS A 85 -9.89 -1.58 -0.60
C HIS A 85 -8.67 -1.30 -1.50
N VAL A 86 -8.60 -1.96 -2.65
CA VAL A 86 -7.46 -1.86 -3.59
C VAL A 86 -7.24 -0.46 -4.15
N ASP A 87 -8.28 0.35 -4.30
CA ASP A 87 -8.17 1.74 -4.75
C ASP A 87 -7.36 2.61 -3.78
N PHE A 88 -7.20 2.15 -2.53
CA PHE A 88 -6.43 2.80 -1.46
C PHE A 88 -5.14 2.05 -1.11
N THR A 89 -4.60 1.28 -2.05
CA THR A 89 -3.35 0.51 -1.88
C THR A 89 -2.21 1.37 -1.36
N ILE A 90 -2.14 2.64 -1.76
CA ILE A 90 -1.12 3.59 -1.30
C ILE A 90 -1.19 3.86 0.21
N GLU A 91 -2.40 3.91 0.78
CA GLU A 91 -2.57 4.06 2.24
C GLU A 91 -1.98 2.85 2.98
N VAL A 92 -2.15 1.65 2.42
CA VAL A 92 -1.58 0.41 2.96
C VAL A 92 -0.05 0.45 2.85
N GLU A 93 0.50 0.83 1.70
CA GLU A 93 1.95 0.91 1.49
C GLU A 93 2.62 1.93 2.41
N ARG A 94 2.03 3.13 2.53
CA ARG A 94 2.52 4.16 3.47
C ARG A 94 2.55 3.66 4.90
N SER A 95 1.52 2.94 5.29
CA SER A 95 1.42 2.37 6.62
C SER A 95 2.45 1.26 6.84
N MET A 96 2.55 0.29 5.92
CA MET A 96 3.52 -0.82 6.02
C MET A 96 4.97 -0.34 6.13
N ARG A 97 5.29 0.79 5.52
CA ARG A 97 6.65 1.37 5.55
C ARG A 97 7.09 1.84 6.95
N VAL A 98 6.13 2.17 7.81
CA VAL A 98 6.40 2.73 9.14
C VAL A 98 6.01 1.80 10.29
N LEU A 99 5.54 0.60 9.97
CA LEU A 99 5.16 -0.41 10.94
C LEU A 99 6.32 -1.33 11.28
N ASP A 100 6.34 -1.81 12.52
CA ASP A 100 7.26 -2.83 12.98
C ASP A 100 6.62 -4.23 12.94
N GLY A 101 5.29 -4.29 12.98
CA GLY A 101 4.52 -5.52 12.89
C GLY A 101 3.12 -5.31 12.35
N ALA A 102 2.40 -6.38 12.04
CA ALA A 102 1.04 -6.31 11.54
C ALA A 102 0.14 -7.39 12.14
N VAL A 103 -1.17 -7.11 12.19
CA VAL A 103 -2.22 -8.09 12.43
C VAL A 103 -2.97 -8.28 11.12
N SER A 104 -2.87 -9.47 10.56
CA SER A 104 -3.57 -9.86 9.33
C SER A 104 -4.89 -10.55 9.70
N VAL A 105 -6.01 -9.87 9.51
CA VAL A 105 -7.34 -10.38 9.85
C VAL A 105 -7.95 -11.11 8.66
N PHE A 106 -8.26 -12.38 8.84
CA PHE A 106 -8.93 -13.22 7.86
C PHE A 106 -10.34 -13.58 8.34
N CYS A 107 -11.29 -13.61 7.40
CA CYS A 107 -12.61 -14.13 7.69
C CYS A 107 -12.58 -15.65 7.74
N ALA A 108 -13.08 -16.26 8.82
CA ALA A 108 -13.12 -17.72 8.97
C ALA A 108 -13.95 -18.44 7.90
N VAL A 109 -14.88 -17.72 7.26
CA VAL A 109 -15.73 -18.25 6.17
C VAL A 109 -15.11 -17.94 4.81
N GLY A 110 -14.67 -16.69 4.58
CA GLY A 110 -14.13 -16.23 3.31
C GLY A 110 -12.68 -16.68 3.03
N GLY A 111 -11.91 -16.98 4.08
CA GLY A 111 -10.51 -17.37 3.94
C GLY A 111 -9.63 -16.30 3.30
N VAL A 112 -8.71 -16.74 2.45
CA VAL A 112 -7.82 -15.87 1.67
C VAL A 112 -8.57 -15.34 0.46
N GLN A 113 -8.66 -14.03 0.35
CA GLN A 113 -9.33 -13.28 -0.71
C GLN A 113 -8.31 -12.40 -1.47
N PRO A 114 -8.59 -11.89 -2.69
CA PRO A 114 -7.59 -11.19 -3.51
C PRO A 114 -6.90 -10.02 -2.81
N GLN A 115 -7.65 -9.21 -2.08
CA GLN A 115 -7.08 -8.10 -1.32
C GLN A 115 -6.15 -8.59 -0.20
N SER A 116 -6.44 -9.75 0.38
CA SER A 116 -5.53 -10.39 1.34
C SER A 116 -4.18 -10.74 0.69
N GLU A 117 -4.19 -11.21 -0.57
CA GLU A 117 -2.99 -11.52 -1.34
C GLU A 117 -2.15 -10.26 -1.59
N THR A 118 -2.80 -9.17 -1.99
CA THR A 118 -2.13 -7.87 -2.24
C THR A 118 -1.47 -7.33 -0.98
N VAL A 119 -2.22 -7.25 0.12
CA VAL A 119 -1.68 -6.79 1.41
C VAL A 119 -0.56 -7.70 1.92
N TRP A 120 -0.69 -9.02 1.72
CA TRP A 120 0.34 -9.99 2.10
C TRP A 120 1.63 -9.81 1.29
N ARG A 121 1.53 -9.54 -0.03
CA ARG A 121 2.70 -9.23 -0.87
C ARG A 121 3.38 -7.94 -0.42
N GLN A 122 2.61 -6.89 -0.10
CA GLN A 122 3.14 -5.63 0.42
C GLN A 122 3.85 -5.84 1.77
N ARG A 123 3.23 -6.57 2.70
CA ARG A 123 3.84 -6.97 3.96
C ARG A 123 5.20 -7.64 3.75
N ASN A 124 5.27 -8.63 2.82
CA ASN A 124 6.50 -9.33 2.50
C ASN A 124 7.55 -8.42 1.88
N ARG A 125 7.13 -7.52 0.96
CA ARG A 125 8.02 -6.54 0.32
C ARG A 125 8.70 -5.62 1.36
N TYR A 126 7.96 -5.18 2.36
CA TYR A 126 8.48 -4.31 3.42
C TYR A 126 9.08 -5.07 4.62
N GLY A 127 9.09 -6.39 4.58
CA GLY A 127 9.67 -7.21 5.66
C GLY A 127 8.95 -7.05 7.00
N VAL A 128 7.63 -6.88 7.01
CA VAL A 128 6.84 -6.65 8.23
C VAL A 128 6.36 -7.98 8.81
N PRO A 129 6.85 -8.40 10.00
CA PRO A 129 6.35 -9.57 10.71
C PRO A 129 4.87 -9.45 11.02
N SER A 130 4.12 -10.54 11.02
CA SER A 130 2.69 -10.47 11.32
C SER A 130 2.16 -11.65 12.12
N ILE A 131 1.01 -11.40 12.75
CA ILE A 131 0.14 -12.40 13.38
C ILE A 131 -1.14 -12.50 12.55
N VAL A 132 -1.64 -13.69 12.35
CA VAL A 132 -2.95 -13.95 11.74
C VAL A 132 -4.01 -14.00 12.83
N PHE A 133 -5.11 -13.27 12.62
CA PHE A 133 -6.31 -13.37 13.40
C PHE A 133 -7.47 -13.89 12.55
N VAL A 134 -7.89 -15.13 12.76
CA VAL A 134 -9.04 -15.74 12.08
C VAL A 134 -10.30 -15.29 12.78
N ASN A 135 -10.97 -14.31 12.19
CA ASN A 135 -12.14 -13.63 12.75
C ASN A 135 -13.46 -14.17 12.21
N LYS A 136 -14.57 -13.83 12.87
CA LYS A 136 -15.93 -14.26 12.53
C LYS A 136 -16.12 -15.78 12.64
N TYR A 137 -15.46 -16.40 13.59
CA TYR A 137 -15.54 -17.86 13.80
C TYR A 137 -16.91 -18.33 14.31
N ASP A 138 -17.78 -17.38 14.68
CA ASP A 138 -19.19 -17.60 15.07
C ASP A 138 -20.15 -17.75 13.88
N ARG A 139 -19.68 -17.58 12.64
CA ARG A 139 -20.51 -17.66 11.44
C ARG A 139 -20.62 -19.09 10.92
N THR A 140 -21.79 -19.40 10.35
CA THR A 140 -22.00 -20.68 9.66
C THR A 140 -21.01 -20.85 8.50
N GLY A 141 -20.34 -22.02 8.45
CA GLY A 141 -19.31 -22.34 7.48
C GLY A 141 -17.91 -21.83 7.86
N ALA A 142 -17.70 -21.38 9.10
CA ALA A 142 -16.39 -20.99 9.58
C ALA A 142 -15.45 -22.20 9.72
N ASP A 143 -14.27 -22.13 9.10
CA ASP A 143 -13.25 -23.17 9.15
C ASP A 143 -11.86 -22.59 9.35
N PHE A 144 -11.29 -22.78 10.52
CA PHE A 144 -9.95 -22.34 10.91
C PHE A 144 -8.85 -23.05 10.11
N TYR A 145 -9.00 -24.35 9.92
CA TYR A 145 -8.02 -25.21 9.27
C TYR A 145 -7.98 -24.98 7.75
N GLU A 146 -9.13 -24.65 7.18
CA GLU A 146 -9.20 -24.24 5.77
C GLU A 146 -8.46 -22.90 5.54
N VAL A 147 -8.60 -21.94 6.45
CA VAL A 147 -7.83 -20.68 6.39
C VAL A 147 -6.32 -20.95 6.50
N GLU A 148 -5.89 -21.82 7.44
CA GLU A 148 -4.49 -22.25 7.55
C GLU A 148 -3.97 -22.81 6.23
N ARG A 149 -4.71 -23.75 5.63
CA ARG A 149 -4.37 -24.37 4.35
C ARG A 149 -4.25 -23.34 3.22
N GLN A 150 -5.21 -22.42 3.11
CA GLN A 150 -5.20 -21.39 2.09
C GLN A 150 -4.03 -20.41 2.23
N ILE A 151 -3.64 -20.03 3.45
CA ILE A 151 -2.46 -19.21 3.68
C ILE A 151 -1.20 -19.92 3.17
N ARG A 152 -1.07 -21.24 3.45
CA ARG A 152 0.05 -22.06 2.99
C ARG A 152 0.09 -22.17 1.47
N GLU A 153 -1.03 -22.46 0.84
CA GLU A 153 -1.12 -22.74 -0.59
C GLU A 153 -1.11 -21.47 -1.46
N ARG A 154 -1.90 -20.47 -1.10
CA ARG A 154 -2.11 -19.25 -1.91
C ARG A 154 -1.11 -18.16 -1.59
N LEU A 155 -0.83 -17.90 -0.30
CA LEU A 155 0.06 -16.83 0.13
C LEU A 155 1.52 -17.29 0.30
N LYS A 156 1.80 -18.59 0.19
CA LYS A 156 3.12 -19.18 0.46
C LYS A 156 3.69 -18.79 1.83
N GLY A 157 2.79 -18.51 2.78
CA GLY A 157 3.14 -18.25 4.16
C GLY A 157 3.34 -19.54 4.94
N ASN A 158 3.97 -19.46 6.11
CA ASN A 158 4.05 -20.54 7.08
C ASN A 158 3.19 -20.23 8.31
N PRO A 159 1.85 -20.43 8.25
CA PRO A 159 0.97 -20.22 9.38
C PRO A 159 1.21 -21.28 10.44
N VAL A 160 1.42 -20.86 11.67
CA VAL A 160 1.61 -21.77 12.82
C VAL A 160 0.53 -21.45 13.86
N PRO A 161 -0.47 -22.31 14.03
CA PRO A 161 -1.48 -22.15 15.07
C PRO A 161 -0.83 -22.12 16.46
N ILE A 162 -1.06 -21.05 17.22
CA ILE A 162 -0.73 -20.92 18.64
C ILE A 162 -1.98 -21.09 19.52
N GLN A 163 -3.14 -21.10 18.89
CA GLN A 163 -4.44 -21.33 19.49
C GLN A 163 -5.27 -22.25 18.59
N LEU A 164 -6.13 -23.07 19.19
CA LEU A 164 -7.13 -23.85 18.47
C LEU A 164 -8.53 -23.44 18.94
N PRO A 165 -9.53 -23.38 18.05
CA PRO A 165 -10.89 -23.06 18.43
C PRO A 165 -11.56 -24.17 19.25
N ILE A 166 -12.35 -23.78 20.22
CA ILE A 166 -13.23 -24.65 21.01
C ILE A 166 -14.68 -24.42 20.56
N GLY A 167 -15.30 -25.47 20.05
CA GLY A 167 -16.58 -25.36 19.37
C GLY A 167 -16.43 -24.77 17.96
N ALA A 168 -17.55 -24.55 17.30
CA ALA A 168 -17.60 -23.93 15.96
C ALA A 168 -18.92 -23.18 15.80
N GLU A 169 -18.93 -22.14 14.96
CA GLU A 169 -20.11 -21.34 14.63
C GLU A 169 -20.77 -20.75 15.90
N ASP A 170 -22.07 -20.93 16.06
CA ASP A 170 -22.84 -20.46 17.23
C ASP A 170 -22.40 -21.11 18.56
N LYS A 171 -21.68 -22.24 18.49
CA LYS A 171 -21.13 -22.96 19.65
C LYS A 171 -19.66 -22.61 19.95
N PHE A 172 -19.12 -21.58 19.32
CA PHE A 172 -17.77 -21.12 19.64
C PHE A 172 -17.69 -20.55 21.04
N GLU A 173 -17.01 -21.26 21.94
CA GLU A 173 -16.93 -20.95 23.39
C GLU A 173 -15.61 -20.22 23.73
N GLY A 174 -14.52 -20.65 23.13
CA GLY A 174 -13.19 -20.21 23.51
C GLY A 174 -12.08 -20.79 22.64
N VAL A 175 -10.88 -20.80 23.19
CA VAL A 175 -9.69 -21.30 22.49
C VAL A 175 -8.85 -22.19 23.40
N VAL A 176 -8.13 -23.14 22.82
CA VAL A 176 -7.03 -23.85 23.47
C VAL A 176 -5.75 -23.07 23.19
N ASP A 177 -5.08 -22.59 24.23
CA ASP A 177 -3.74 -22.00 24.14
C ASP A 177 -2.70 -23.14 24.10
N LEU A 178 -2.01 -23.25 22.97
CA LEU A 178 -1.01 -24.32 22.74
C LEU A 178 0.32 -24.07 23.45
N VAL A 179 0.60 -22.84 23.86
CA VAL A 179 1.80 -22.49 24.63
C VAL A 179 1.62 -22.89 26.10
N GLN A 180 0.48 -22.52 26.69
CA GLN A 180 0.18 -22.80 28.08
C GLN A 180 -0.45 -24.17 28.31
N MET A 181 -0.97 -24.80 27.26
CA MET A 181 -1.78 -26.03 27.31
C MET A 181 -2.97 -25.88 28.27
N LYS A 182 -3.75 -24.84 28.03
CA LYS A 182 -4.98 -24.52 28.80
C LYS A 182 -6.08 -24.09 27.83
N GLU A 183 -7.33 -24.31 28.24
CA GLU A 183 -8.48 -23.70 27.61
C GLU A 183 -8.70 -22.30 28.18
N ILE A 184 -9.05 -21.36 27.30
CA ILE A 184 -9.50 -20.01 27.63
C ILE A 184 -10.95 -19.89 27.18
N ILE A 185 -11.86 -19.76 28.11
CA ILE A 185 -13.31 -19.73 27.87
C ILE A 185 -13.86 -18.37 28.26
N TRP A 186 -14.61 -17.74 27.36
CA TRP A 186 -15.27 -16.46 27.62
C TRP A 186 -16.61 -16.71 28.33
N ASP A 187 -16.82 -15.99 29.42
CA ASP A 187 -18.05 -16.09 30.21
C ASP A 187 -19.22 -15.42 29.45
N GLU A 188 -20.27 -16.18 29.13
CA GLU A 188 -21.43 -15.67 28.39
C GLU A 188 -22.19 -14.56 29.13
N ASP A 189 -22.21 -14.60 30.46
CA ASP A 189 -22.87 -13.62 31.31
C ASP A 189 -22.04 -12.35 31.57
N ALA A 190 -20.77 -12.34 31.16
CA ALA A 190 -19.92 -11.18 31.35
C ALA A 190 -20.26 -10.07 30.34
N ALA A 191 -20.52 -8.86 30.84
CA ALA A 191 -20.79 -7.72 30.01
C ALA A 191 -19.66 -7.49 29.01
N MET A 192 -19.98 -7.48 27.71
CA MET A 192 -19.03 -7.16 26.61
C MET A 192 -17.81 -8.11 26.55
N GLY A 193 -17.92 -9.37 26.99
CA GLY A 193 -16.79 -10.33 26.96
C GLY A 193 -15.60 -9.90 27.83
N SER A 194 -15.86 -9.13 28.88
CA SER A 194 -14.82 -8.58 29.77
C SER A 194 -14.17 -9.61 30.68
N ALA A 195 -14.83 -10.77 30.89
CA ALA A 195 -14.30 -11.84 31.72
C ALA A 195 -14.16 -13.15 30.92
N TYR A 196 -13.06 -13.79 31.17
CA TYR A 196 -12.77 -15.15 30.72
C TYR A 196 -12.02 -15.88 31.84
N HIS A 197 -12.05 -17.19 31.81
CA HIS A 197 -11.31 -18.02 32.76
C HIS A 197 -10.48 -19.06 32.01
N THR A 198 -9.44 -19.53 32.67
CA THR A 198 -8.59 -20.60 32.18
C THR A 198 -8.88 -21.90 32.93
N GLN A 199 -8.88 -23.01 32.20
CA GLN A 199 -9.08 -24.33 32.76
C GLN A 199 -8.18 -25.36 32.07
N ASP A 200 -8.13 -26.57 32.61
CA ASP A 200 -7.44 -27.70 31.97
C ASP A 200 -8.18 -28.10 30.68
N ILE A 201 -7.39 -28.57 29.69
CA ILE A 201 -7.93 -28.98 28.40
C ILE A 201 -8.87 -30.17 28.60
N ARG A 202 -10.10 -30.07 28.09
CA ARG A 202 -11.07 -31.14 28.08
C ARG A 202 -10.57 -32.32 27.25
N ALA A 203 -10.89 -33.54 27.68
CA ALA A 203 -10.41 -34.78 27.05
C ALA A 203 -10.67 -34.86 25.54
N GLU A 204 -11.77 -34.23 25.07
CA GLU A 204 -12.12 -34.21 23.65
C GLU A 204 -11.18 -33.33 22.76
N TYR A 205 -10.46 -32.37 23.38
CA TYR A 205 -9.50 -31.49 22.67
C TYR A 205 -8.04 -31.86 22.95
N GLN A 206 -7.76 -32.75 23.91
CA GLN A 206 -6.43 -33.07 24.40
C GLN A 206 -5.52 -33.60 23.29
N ASP A 207 -5.95 -34.66 22.59
CA ASP A 207 -5.14 -35.29 21.53
C ASP A 207 -4.78 -34.29 20.42
N LYS A 208 -5.74 -33.47 20.03
CA LYS A 208 -5.53 -32.45 19.00
C LYS A 208 -4.63 -31.31 19.46
N ALA A 209 -4.75 -30.91 20.71
CA ALA A 209 -3.89 -29.89 21.30
C ALA A 209 -2.42 -30.37 21.37
N GLU A 210 -2.21 -31.63 21.78
CA GLU A 210 -0.88 -32.25 21.81
C GLU A 210 -0.28 -32.33 20.40
N GLU A 211 -1.04 -32.82 19.41
CA GLU A 211 -0.61 -32.88 18.02
C GLU A 211 -0.18 -31.49 17.48
N TYR A 212 -0.99 -30.47 17.68
CA TYR A 212 -0.70 -29.13 17.18
C TYR A 212 0.41 -28.42 17.97
N ARG A 213 0.54 -28.70 19.27
CA ARG A 213 1.69 -28.24 20.05
C ARG A 213 3.00 -28.86 19.55
N GLU A 214 3.02 -30.14 19.29
CA GLU A 214 4.19 -30.83 18.74
C GLU A 214 4.60 -30.23 17.39
N LYS A 215 3.65 -30.05 16.46
CA LYS A 215 3.88 -29.37 15.17
C LYS A 215 4.39 -27.94 15.36
N MET A 216 3.82 -27.17 16.27
CA MET A 216 4.26 -25.81 16.55
C MET A 216 5.71 -25.80 17.03
N ILE A 217 6.09 -26.70 17.97
CA ILE A 217 7.46 -26.78 18.49
C ILE A 217 8.43 -27.20 17.38
N GLU A 218 8.06 -28.19 16.54
CA GLU A 218 8.88 -28.62 15.40
C GLU A 218 9.15 -27.46 14.43
N GLU A 219 8.12 -26.70 14.08
CA GLU A 219 8.22 -25.54 13.17
C GLU A 219 9.14 -24.44 13.74
N ILE A 220 8.98 -24.06 15.00
CA ILE A 220 9.81 -23.01 15.62
C ILE A 220 11.23 -23.48 15.90
N ALA A 221 11.43 -24.74 16.23
CA ALA A 221 12.75 -25.30 16.49
C ALA A 221 13.58 -25.51 15.21
N SER A 222 12.92 -25.66 14.04
CA SER A 222 13.58 -25.80 12.75
C SER A 222 14.18 -24.49 12.20
N VAL A 223 13.94 -23.36 12.86
CA VAL A 223 14.47 -22.05 12.45
C VAL A 223 15.94 -21.91 12.87
N ASP A 224 16.75 -21.32 11.99
CA ASP A 224 18.17 -21.04 12.27
C ASP A 224 18.33 -20.24 13.57
N GLY A 225 19.24 -20.66 14.45
CA GLY A 225 19.47 -20.06 15.75
C GLY A 225 18.63 -20.67 16.89
N GLN A 226 17.88 -21.75 16.63
CA GLN A 226 17.07 -22.49 17.62
C GLN A 226 17.60 -23.91 17.86
N GLU A 227 18.92 -24.13 17.67
CA GLU A 227 19.55 -25.44 17.77
C GLU A 227 19.35 -26.08 19.15
N GLU A 228 19.41 -25.30 20.24
CA GLU A 228 19.21 -25.77 21.61
C GLU A 228 17.76 -26.26 21.83
N LEU A 229 16.78 -25.53 21.25
CA LEU A 229 15.38 -25.91 21.32
C LEU A 229 15.12 -27.21 20.53
N MET A 230 15.75 -27.33 19.35
CA MET A 230 15.66 -28.54 18.52
C MET A 230 16.26 -29.76 19.25
N GLU A 231 17.41 -29.58 19.92
CA GLU A 231 18.06 -30.67 20.70
C GLU A 231 17.13 -31.15 21.82
N LYS A 232 16.57 -30.22 22.63
CA LYS A 232 15.60 -30.55 23.68
C LYS A 232 14.37 -31.27 23.12
N PHE A 233 13.85 -30.79 22.00
CA PHE A 233 12.67 -31.40 21.37
C PHE A 233 12.95 -32.85 20.92
N LEU A 234 14.10 -33.09 20.28
CA LEU A 234 14.51 -34.45 19.81
C LEU A 234 14.84 -35.42 20.97
N GLU A 235 15.38 -34.90 22.08
CA GLU A 235 15.68 -35.68 23.27
C GLU A 235 14.47 -35.92 24.18
N GLY A 236 13.33 -35.25 23.87
CA GLY A 236 12.10 -35.35 24.67
C GLY A 236 12.22 -34.69 26.03
N GLU A 237 13.11 -33.67 26.15
CA GLU A 237 13.24 -32.85 27.35
C GLU A 237 12.07 -31.88 27.52
N GLU A 238 11.82 -31.44 28.75
CA GLU A 238 10.80 -30.45 29.04
C GLU A 238 11.21 -29.08 28.53
N ILE A 239 10.37 -28.48 27.66
CA ILE A 239 10.54 -27.14 27.13
C ILE A 239 9.58 -26.19 27.88
N SER A 240 10.13 -25.17 28.51
CA SER A 240 9.33 -24.19 29.25
C SER A 240 8.51 -23.27 28.32
N ASN A 241 7.44 -22.71 28.86
CA ASN A 241 6.59 -21.77 28.10
C ASN A 241 7.36 -20.50 27.67
N GLU A 242 8.33 -20.07 28.49
CA GLU A 242 9.19 -18.93 28.21
C GLU A 242 10.12 -19.21 27.02
N GLU A 243 10.69 -20.40 26.92
CA GLU A 243 11.49 -20.81 25.76
C GLU A 243 10.65 -20.89 24.49
N ILE A 244 9.44 -21.46 24.58
CA ILE A 244 8.50 -21.51 23.44
C ILE A 244 8.13 -20.10 22.99
N LYS A 245 7.77 -19.19 23.92
CA LYS A 245 7.44 -17.80 23.61
C LYS A 245 8.61 -17.08 22.93
N ALA A 246 9.81 -17.25 23.45
CA ALA A 246 11.01 -16.64 22.87
C ALA A 246 11.30 -17.15 21.45
N ALA A 247 11.13 -18.46 21.22
CA ALA A 247 11.30 -19.07 19.90
C ALA A 247 10.22 -18.63 18.91
N ILE A 248 8.94 -18.61 19.30
CA ILE A 248 7.85 -18.07 18.46
C ILE A 248 8.16 -16.62 18.08
N LYS A 249 8.58 -15.78 19.04
CA LYS A 249 8.94 -14.39 18.76
C LYS A 249 10.08 -14.29 17.77
N ALA A 250 11.16 -15.01 17.97
CA ALA A 250 12.32 -15.01 17.07
C ALA A 250 11.94 -15.47 15.65
N ALA A 251 11.19 -16.56 15.53
CA ALA A 251 10.72 -17.08 14.26
C ALA A 251 9.75 -16.11 13.55
N THR A 252 8.92 -15.39 14.31
CA THR A 252 7.98 -14.37 13.79
C THR A 252 8.73 -13.17 13.26
N ILE A 253 9.68 -12.61 14.04
CA ILE A 253 10.52 -11.46 13.64
C ILE A 253 11.37 -11.81 12.41
N GLY A 254 11.91 -13.04 12.35
CA GLY A 254 12.63 -13.56 11.18
C GLY A 254 11.74 -13.86 9.98
N MET A 255 10.43 -13.69 10.08
CA MET A 255 9.43 -14.01 9.04
C MET A 255 9.43 -15.47 8.59
N HIS A 256 9.93 -16.39 9.43
CA HIS A 256 9.91 -17.82 9.17
C HIS A 256 8.54 -18.45 9.40
N ILE A 257 7.81 -17.91 10.37
CA ILE A 257 6.44 -18.32 10.68
C ILE A 257 5.50 -17.13 10.79
N VAL A 258 4.21 -17.42 10.77
CA VAL A 258 3.16 -16.44 11.10
C VAL A 258 2.25 -17.07 12.15
N PRO A 259 2.31 -16.64 13.43
CA PRO A 259 1.45 -17.17 14.48
C PRO A 259 -0.03 -16.95 14.13
N MET A 260 -0.85 -17.98 14.35
CA MET A 260 -2.29 -17.92 14.09
C MET A 260 -3.08 -17.95 15.41
N THR A 261 -3.98 -16.98 15.52
CA THR A 261 -4.99 -16.86 16.58
C THR A 261 -6.39 -16.93 15.98
N VAL A 262 -7.41 -17.15 16.81
CA VAL A 262 -8.79 -17.27 16.36
C VAL A 262 -9.75 -16.57 17.32
N GLY A 263 -10.85 -16.03 16.77
CA GLY A 263 -11.86 -15.39 17.58
C GLY A 263 -13.07 -14.90 16.78
N THR A 264 -13.89 -14.14 17.46
CA THR A 264 -15.02 -13.40 16.88
C THR A 264 -15.11 -12.03 17.56
N ALA A 265 -14.56 -11.01 16.89
CA ALA A 265 -14.54 -9.66 17.42
C ALA A 265 -15.96 -9.14 17.71
N PHE A 266 -16.92 -9.45 16.85
CA PHE A 266 -18.33 -9.05 17.04
C PHE A 266 -18.95 -9.64 18.31
N LYS A 267 -18.61 -10.87 18.65
CA LYS A 267 -19.07 -11.55 19.88
C LYS A 267 -18.13 -11.33 21.08
N ASN A 268 -17.13 -10.46 20.92
CA ASN A 268 -16.19 -10.09 21.98
C ASN A 268 -15.32 -11.24 22.51
N LYS A 269 -14.98 -12.23 21.67
CA LYS A 269 -14.15 -13.39 22.04
C LYS A 269 -12.86 -13.41 21.22
N GLY A 270 -11.70 -13.64 21.86
CA GLY A 270 -10.40 -13.81 21.21
C GLY A 270 -9.58 -12.52 21.02
N VAL A 271 -10.11 -11.34 21.31
CA VAL A 271 -9.38 -10.08 21.09
C VAL A 271 -8.33 -9.82 22.17
N GLN A 272 -8.61 -10.19 23.42
CA GLN A 272 -7.63 -10.06 24.51
C GLN A 272 -6.42 -10.97 24.26
N THR A 273 -6.65 -12.21 23.85
CA THR A 273 -5.56 -13.15 23.51
C THR A 273 -4.80 -12.75 22.25
N LEU A 274 -5.45 -12.04 21.34
CA LEU A 274 -4.75 -11.39 20.21
C LEU A 274 -3.83 -10.27 20.72
N LEU A 275 -4.27 -9.43 21.65
CA LEU A 275 -3.45 -8.40 22.27
C LEU A 275 -2.25 -8.98 23.02
N ASP A 276 -2.44 -10.08 23.73
CA ASP A 276 -1.34 -10.81 24.38
C ASP A 276 -0.31 -11.29 23.33
N ALA A 277 -0.79 -11.87 22.23
CA ALA A 277 0.07 -12.31 21.14
C ALA A 277 0.82 -11.14 20.47
N VAL A 278 0.20 -9.97 20.30
CA VAL A 278 0.85 -8.75 19.79
C VAL A 278 2.01 -8.33 20.69
N VAL A 279 1.78 -8.32 22.02
CA VAL A 279 2.81 -7.94 23.00
C VAL A 279 3.94 -8.97 23.04
N ASP A 280 3.61 -10.26 23.03
CA ASP A 280 4.56 -11.35 23.18
C ASP A 280 5.40 -11.59 21.91
N TYR A 281 4.82 -11.52 20.71
CA TYR A 281 5.44 -12.02 19.49
C TYR A 281 5.79 -10.98 18.44
N LEU A 282 5.13 -9.80 18.42
CA LEU A 282 5.53 -8.74 17.49
C LEU A 282 6.71 -7.92 18.04
N PRO A 283 7.58 -7.42 17.14
CA PRO A 283 8.81 -6.76 17.55
C PRO A 283 8.58 -5.37 18.16
N ALA A 284 9.49 -4.98 19.02
CA ALA A 284 9.74 -3.59 19.38
C ALA A 284 10.55 -2.90 18.26
N PRO A 285 10.56 -1.55 18.19
CA PRO A 285 11.37 -0.82 17.21
C PRO A 285 12.87 -1.13 17.25
N THR A 286 13.37 -1.65 18.37
CA THR A 286 14.79 -2.06 18.55
C THR A 286 15.09 -3.45 18.01
N GLU A 287 14.06 -4.23 17.68
CA GLU A 287 14.18 -5.62 17.26
C GLU A 287 13.99 -5.79 15.74
N VAL A 288 13.64 -4.72 15.04
CA VAL A 288 13.53 -4.69 13.57
C VAL A 288 14.81 -4.20 12.92
N ALA A 289 15.00 -4.56 11.65
CA ALA A 289 16.16 -4.08 10.90
C ALA A 289 16.20 -2.56 10.83
N ALA A 290 17.41 -1.98 10.87
CA ALA A 290 17.60 -0.55 10.71
C ALA A 290 17.07 -0.07 9.36
N ILE A 291 16.40 1.08 9.35
CA ILE A 291 15.93 1.68 8.11
C ILE A 291 17.10 2.13 7.25
N LYS A 292 17.08 1.76 5.98
CA LYS A 292 18.10 2.16 5.02
C LYS A 292 17.88 3.60 4.54
N GLY A 293 18.95 4.23 4.14
CA GLY A 293 18.96 5.54 3.54
C GLY A 293 20.33 5.86 2.95
N THR A 294 20.52 7.10 2.52
CA THR A 294 21.78 7.61 1.99
C THR A 294 22.14 8.93 2.65
N LYS A 295 23.40 9.33 2.55
CA LYS A 295 23.76 10.70 2.92
C LYS A 295 23.24 11.68 1.88
N MET A 296 22.69 12.80 2.33
CA MET A 296 22.15 13.82 1.43
C MET A 296 23.20 14.38 0.47
N GLU A 297 24.45 14.50 0.91
CA GLU A 297 25.57 15.06 0.14
C GLU A 297 26.19 14.04 -0.82
N ASP A 298 25.98 12.73 -0.60
CA ASP A 298 26.51 11.63 -1.40
C ASP A 298 25.53 10.46 -1.41
N GLU A 299 24.69 10.38 -2.44
CA GLU A 299 23.68 9.32 -2.60
C GLU A 299 24.28 7.92 -2.74
N THR A 300 25.59 7.79 -3.00
CA THR A 300 26.28 6.49 -3.05
C THR A 300 26.66 5.97 -1.67
N GLN A 301 26.65 6.83 -0.64
CA GLN A 301 26.95 6.45 0.73
C GLN A 301 25.70 5.97 1.44
N GLU A 302 25.49 4.66 1.44
CA GLU A 302 24.42 4.03 2.22
C GLU A 302 24.64 4.21 3.72
N VAL A 303 23.56 4.44 4.45
CA VAL A 303 23.50 4.53 5.91
C VAL A 303 22.36 3.68 6.43
N ALA A 304 22.57 3.05 7.59
CA ALA A 304 21.52 2.37 8.34
C ALA A 304 21.18 3.23 9.58
N VAL A 305 19.91 3.56 9.74
CA VAL A 305 19.42 4.34 10.87
C VAL A 305 18.69 3.41 11.82
N GLU A 306 19.36 3.05 12.91
CA GLU A 306 18.79 2.21 13.97
C GLU A 306 17.82 3.00 14.84
N SER A 307 16.79 2.32 15.34
CA SER A 307 15.84 2.90 16.29
C SER A 307 16.53 3.11 17.65
N SER A 308 16.78 4.36 18.02
CA SER A 308 17.48 4.73 19.24
C SER A 308 17.12 6.15 19.70
N ASP A 309 16.92 6.33 21.01
CA ASP A 309 16.77 7.67 21.59
C ASP A 309 18.07 8.48 21.55
N LYS A 310 19.21 7.81 21.29
CA LYS A 310 20.53 8.44 21.19
C LYS A 310 20.86 8.73 19.72
N GLY A 311 21.48 9.89 19.50
CA GLY A 311 21.94 10.31 18.18
C GLY A 311 21.13 11.47 17.61
N GLU A 312 21.52 11.91 16.43
CA GLU A 312 20.87 13.02 15.72
C GLU A 312 19.49 12.59 15.17
N PHE A 313 18.53 13.48 15.30
CA PHE A 313 17.15 13.22 14.88
C PHE A 313 17.03 12.80 13.41
N ALA A 314 16.24 11.75 13.18
CA ALA A 314 15.83 11.29 11.84
C ALA A 314 14.42 10.69 11.88
N SER A 315 13.56 11.11 10.96
CA SER A 315 12.18 10.67 10.85
C SER A 315 11.69 10.65 9.40
N LEU A 316 10.63 9.91 9.16
CA LEU A 316 9.94 9.84 7.87
C LEU A 316 8.54 10.44 8.00
N ALA A 317 8.21 11.38 7.10
CA ALA A 317 6.86 11.90 6.94
C ALA A 317 6.08 10.93 6.03
N PHE A 318 5.15 10.16 6.60
CA PHE A 318 4.48 9.08 5.87
C PHE A 318 3.04 9.39 5.48
N LYS A 319 2.43 10.41 6.09
CA LYS A 319 1.06 10.82 5.76
C LYS A 319 0.86 12.31 6.00
N ILE A 320 0.10 12.94 5.11
CA ILE A 320 -0.39 14.31 5.26
C ILE A 320 -1.90 14.27 5.34
N MET A 321 -2.46 15.10 6.18
CA MET A 321 -3.89 15.30 6.33
C MET A 321 -4.19 16.78 6.49
N THR A 322 -5.24 17.26 5.86
CA THR A 322 -5.74 18.64 6.04
C THR A 322 -6.82 18.63 7.11
N ASP A 323 -6.59 19.42 8.15
CA ASP A 323 -7.54 19.60 9.24
C ASP A 323 -8.16 21.01 9.17
N PRO A 324 -9.48 21.14 9.31
CA PRO A 324 -10.14 22.45 9.18
C PRO A 324 -9.76 23.44 10.28
N PHE A 325 -9.27 22.99 11.45
CA PHE A 325 -8.96 23.84 12.60
C PHE A 325 -7.48 24.17 12.76
N VAL A 326 -6.61 23.18 12.48
CA VAL A 326 -5.16 23.34 12.69
C VAL A 326 -4.36 23.42 11.38
N GLY A 327 -5.02 23.23 10.25
CA GLY A 327 -4.39 23.24 8.94
C GLY A 327 -3.73 21.91 8.59
N GLN A 328 -2.56 21.93 7.97
CA GLN A 328 -1.86 20.72 7.57
C GLN A 328 -1.26 20.00 8.78
N LEU A 329 -1.62 18.73 8.93
CA LEU A 329 -1.03 17.77 9.85
C LEU A 329 -0.11 16.84 9.07
N THR A 330 1.14 16.74 9.48
CA THR A 330 2.10 15.81 8.90
C THR A 330 2.40 14.70 9.89
N PHE A 331 2.02 13.48 9.60
CA PHE A 331 2.32 12.32 10.42
C PHE A 331 3.73 11.86 10.16
N ILE A 332 4.50 11.70 11.23
CA ILE A 332 5.90 11.27 11.18
C ILE A 332 6.13 10.05 12.06
N ARG A 333 7.01 9.16 11.61
CA ARG A 333 7.63 8.12 12.41
C ARG A 333 9.04 8.56 12.77
N VAL A 334 9.34 8.66 14.05
CA VAL A 334 10.71 8.94 14.52
C VAL A 334 11.49 7.64 14.60
N TYR A 335 12.63 7.59 13.91
CA TYR A 335 13.53 6.42 13.94
C TYR A 335 14.68 6.64 14.92
N ARG A 336 15.24 7.86 14.98
CA ARG A 336 16.39 8.14 15.85
C ARG A 336 16.27 9.51 16.50
N GLY A 337 16.75 9.61 17.74
CA GLY A 337 16.76 10.84 18.52
C GLY A 337 15.37 11.25 19.01
N SER A 338 15.20 12.53 19.23
CA SER A 338 13.92 13.13 19.64
C SER A 338 13.62 14.42 18.91
N LEU A 339 12.34 14.79 18.87
CA LEU A 339 11.84 16.01 18.24
C LEU A 339 11.09 16.85 19.26
N GLU A 340 11.53 18.10 19.46
CA GLU A 340 10.89 19.06 20.35
C GLU A 340 9.94 20.01 19.57
N SER A 341 8.80 20.35 20.17
CA SER A 341 7.90 21.38 19.70
C SER A 341 8.60 22.74 19.66
N GLY A 342 8.41 23.51 18.59
CA GLY A 342 9.04 24.80 18.37
C GLY A 342 10.47 24.76 17.79
N SER A 343 11.07 23.57 17.66
CA SER A 343 12.41 23.37 17.10
C SER A 343 12.45 23.52 15.58
N TYR A 344 13.66 23.37 15.02
CA TYR A 344 13.87 23.37 13.57
C TYR A 344 14.40 22.01 13.14
N VAL A 345 13.95 21.57 11.98
CA VAL A 345 14.43 20.36 11.30
C VAL A 345 14.83 20.69 9.87
N HIS A 346 15.61 19.80 9.28
CA HIS A 346 15.96 19.85 7.86
C HIS A 346 15.17 18.79 7.10
N ASN A 347 14.42 19.22 6.09
CA ASN A 347 13.83 18.33 5.10
C ASN A 347 14.91 17.99 4.07
N SER A 348 15.55 16.83 4.23
CA SER A 348 16.69 16.43 3.39
C SER A 348 16.28 15.99 1.99
N THR A 349 15.03 15.60 1.78
CA THR A 349 14.50 15.26 0.45
C THR A 349 14.39 16.50 -0.45
N LYS A 350 14.09 17.66 0.13
CA LYS A 350 13.87 18.93 -0.59
C LYS A 350 14.93 19.99 -0.30
N ASP A 351 15.92 19.66 0.51
CA ASP A 351 16.97 20.60 0.97
C ASP A 351 16.38 21.90 1.56
N LYS A 352 15.44 21.78 2.49
CA LYS A 352 14.78 22.94 3.10
C LYS A 352 14.74 22.83 4.62
N LYS A 353 15.02 23.95 5.28
CA LYS A 353 14.82 24.07 6.73
C LYS A 353 13.36 24.36 7.03
N GLU A 354 12.80 23.61 7.97
CA GLU A 354 11.40 23.75 8.41
C GLU A 354 11.30 23.93 9.91
N ARG A 355 10.26 24.63 10.35
CA ARG A 355 10.00 24.86 11.76
C ARG A 355 8.87 23.96 12.24
N ILE A 356 9.10 23.23 13.30
CA ILE A 356 8.10 22.48 14.03
C ILE A 356 7.22 23.44 14.83
N GLY A 357 5.93 23.45 14.57
CA GLY A 357 4.98 24.21 15.36
C GLY A 357 4.60 23.44 16.62
N ARG A 358 3.52 22.68 16.56
CA ARG A 358 3.05 21.81 17.63
C ARG A 358 3.23 20.35 17.25
N ILE A 359 3.36 19.51 18.25
CA ILE A 359 3.41 18.05 18.09
C ILE A 359 2.21 17.46 18.82
N MET A 360 1.49 16.54 18.17
CA MET A 360 0.30 15.90 18.69
C MET A 360 0.46 14.37 18.67
N MET A 361 0.14 13.74 19.79
CA MET A 361 -0.12 12.30 19.82
C MET A 361 -1.59 12.08 19.51
N MET A 362 -1.86 11.04 18.71
CA MET A 362 -3.21 10.71 18.28
C MET A 362 -3.75 9.56 19.13
N HIS A 363 -4.93 9.79 19.69
CA HIS A 363 -5.72 8.78 20.42
C HIS A 363 -7.07 8.67 19.74
N ALA A 364 -7.11 8.00 18.60
CA ALA A 364 -8.26 7.98 17.69
C ALA A 364 -8.66 9.40 17.26
N ILE A 365 -9.84 9.90 17.66
CA ILE A 365 -10.31 11.26 17.35
C ILE A 365 -9.66 12.32 18.27
N LYS A 366 -9.23 11.93 19.48
CA LYS A 366 -8.64 12.84 20.45
C LYS A 366 -7.20 13.15 20.11
N ARG A 367 -6.81 14.42 20.30
CA ARG A 367 -5.46 14.91 20.05
C ARG A 367 -4.88 15.43 21.35
N GLU A 368 -3.73 14.91 21.73
CA GLU A 368 -2.98 15.37 22.88
C GLU A 368 -1.74 16.12 22.43
N GLU A 369 -1.60 17.39 22.81
CA GLU A 369 -0.41 18.18 22.51
C GLU A 369 0.72 17.76 23.41
N VAL A 370 1.85 17.34 22.82
CA VAL A 370 3.06 16.94 23.54
C VAL A 370 4.23 17.87 23.23
N LYS A 371 5.14 17.98 24.16
CA LYS A 371 6.32 18.85 24.01
C LYS A 371 7.41 18.20 23.18
N GLU A 372 7.50 16.89 23.22
CA GLU A 372 8.58 16.12 22.62
C GLU A 372 8.09 14.73 22.27
N ILE A 373 8.59 14.17 21.17
CA ILE A 373 8.42 12.76 20.76
C ILE A 373 9.79 12.12 20.51
N TYR A 374 9.88 10.82 20.73
CA TYR A 374 11.12 10.05 20.76
C TYR A 374 11.17 8.98 19.67
N ALA A 375 12.36 8.37 19.51
CA ALA A 375 12.51 7.23 18.60
C ALA A 375 11.45 6.15 18.86
N GLY A 376 10.95 5.52 17.78
CA GLY A 376 9.89 4.51 17.84
C GLY A 376 8.48 5.07 17.96
N GLU A 377 8.29 6.36 18.19
CA GLU A 377 6.96 6.97 18.31
C GLU A 377 6.44 7.48 16.97
N ILE A 378 5.12 7.50 16.86
CA ILE A 378 4.38 8.06 15.72
C ILE A 378 3.59 9.27 16.25
N GLY A 379 3.80 10.43 15.62
CA GLY A 379 3.11 11.66 15.99
C GLY A 379 2.73 12.49 14.79
N ALA A 380 1.83 13.45 15.01
CA ALA A 380 1.43 14.43 14.01
C ALA A 380 2.06 15.79 14.31
N VAL A 381 2.67 16.41 13.30
CA VAL A 381 3.35 17.69 13.41
C VAL A 381 2.57 18.77 12.66
N VAL A 382 2.38 19.92 13.28
CA VAL A 382 1.78 21.11 12.68
C VAL A 382 2.86 22.14 12.36
N GLY A 383 2.73 22.83 11.25
CA GLY A 383 3.59 23.97 10.90
C GLY A 383 4.59 23.71 9.78
N LEU A 384 4.70 22.49 9.31
CA LEU A 384 5.49 22.15 8.13
C LEU A 384 4.80 22.67 6.87
N LYS A 385 5.54 23.37 5.99
CA LYS A 385 4.98 24.03 4.80
C LYS A 385 5.38 23.37 3.48
N ASN A 386 6.57 22.79 3.44
CA ASN A 386 7.12 22.23 2.22
C ASN A 386 7.19 20.68 2.26
N THR A 387 6.96 20.10 3.42
CA THR A 387 7.02 18.64 3.60
C THR A 387 5.83 17.96 2.94
N THR A 388 6.11 16.92 2.17
CA THR A 388 5.14 16.02 1.54
C THR A 388 5.34 14.58 2.02
N THR A 389 4.39 13.72 1.69
CA THR A 389 4.47 12.28 1.99
C THR A 389 5.73 11.68 1.36
N GLY A 390 6.50 10.91 2.14
CA GLY A 390 7.77 10.31 1.73
C GLY A 390 9.00 11.16 2.04
N ASP A 391 8.85 12.41 2.48
CA ASP A 391 9.99 13.26 2.82
C ASP A 391 10.66 12.83 4.13
N THR A 392 11.98 12.94 4.16
CA THR A 392 12.78 12.73 5.37
C THR A 392 13.00 14.03 6.10
N LEU A 393 12.73 14.02 7.42
CA LEU A 393 13.05 15.12 8.32
C LEU A 393 14.18 14.69 9.26
N CYS A 394 15.26 15.45 9.30
CA CYS A 394 16.45 15.13 10.09
C CYS A 394 17.05 16.36 10.77
N SER A 395 18.10 16.12 11.56
CA SER A 395 18.95 17.18 12.11
C SER A 395 19.81 17.83 11.01
N GLU A 396 20.07 19.13 11.11
CA GLU A 396 21.02 19.82 10.23
C GLU A 396 22.46 19.28 10.37
N LYS A 397 22.78 18.60 11.46
CA LYS A 397 24.13 18.08 11.72
C LYS A 397 24.39 16.72 11.09
N ASP A 398 23.32 15.95 10.85
CA ASP A 398 23.41 14.62 10.24
C ASP A 398 22.30 14.47 9.20
N LYS A 399 22.57 14.98 7.99
CA LYS A 399 21.62 14.99 6.89
C LYS A 399 21.58 13.64 6.19
N VAL A 400 20.52 12.89 6.45
CA VAL A 400 20.24 11.60 5.83
C VAL A 400 18.97 11.68 5.01
N VAL A 401 18.88 10.94 3.92
CA VAL A 401 17.66 10.70 3.14
C VAL A 401 17.31 9.24 3.34
N LEU A 402 16.20 8.97 4.02
CA LEU A 402 15.70 7.62 4.21
C LEU A 402 15.14 7.09 2.90
N GLU A 403 15.15 5.77 2.74
CA GLU A 403 14.64 5.10 1.55
C GLU A 403 13.25 5.63 1.17
N ARG A 404 13.11 6.03 -0.09
CA ARG A 404 11.88 6.64 -0.60
C ARG A 404 10.76 5.61 -0.73
N MET A 405 9.53 6.10 -0.67
CA MET A 405 8.35 5.33 -1.01
C MET A 405 8.12 5.42 -2.52
N ASP A 406 7.91 4.28 -3.16
CA ASP A 406 7.47 4.24 -4.55
C ASP A 406 5.94 4.34 -4.58
N PHE A 407 5.43 5.27 -5.36
CA PHE A 407 4.00 5.45 -5.50
C PHE A 407 3.55 4.98 -6.88
N PRO A 408 2.49 4.15 -6.96
CA PRO A 408 1.98 3.69 -8.25
C PRO A 408 1.41 4.84 -9.07
N GLU A 409 1.57 4.75 -10.38
CA GLU A 409 0.97 5.71 -11.30
C GLU A 409 -0.57 5.50 -11.36
N PRO A 410 -1.34 6.59 -11.47
CA PRO A 410 -2.78 6.50 -11.59
C PRO A 410 -3.20 5.83 -12.91
N VAL A 411 -4.28 5.06 -12.88
CA VAL A 411 -4.74 4.27 -14.02
C VAL A 411 -6.04 4.79 -14.66
N ILE A 412 -6.76 5.67 -13.97
CA ILE A 412 -8.03 6.24 -14.44
C ILE A 412 -8.00 7.77 -14.29
N SER A 413 -8.66 8.46 -15.21
CA SER A 413 -8.79 9.92 -15.19
C SER A 413 -10.21 10.37 -15.47
N VAL A 414 -10.62 11.48 -14.86
CA VAL A 414 -11.90 12.16 -15.16
C VAL A 414 -11.69 13.66 -15.31
N ALA A 415 -12.46 14.28 -16.16
CA ALA A 415 -12.53 15.73 -16.26
C ALA A 415 -13.44 16.29 -15.16
N VAL A 416 -13.02 17.38 -14.50
CA VAL A 416 -13.82 18.08 -13.50
C VAL A 416 -13.97 19.53 -13.91
N GLU A 417 -15.21 19.99 -14.03
CA GLU A 417 -15.54 21.34 -14.43
C GLU A 417 -16.27 22.08 -13.31
N PRO A 418 -15.77 23.26 -12.86
CA PRO A 418 -16.46 24.05 -11.86
C PRO A 418 -17.71 24.68 -12.44
N LYS A 419 -18.82 24.71 -11.69
CA LYS A 419 -20.07 25.34 -12.15
C LYS A 419 -20.00 26.86 -12.25
N THR A 420 -19.19 27.49 -11.44
CA THR A 420 -19.03 28.95 -11.41
C THR A 420 -17.56 29.36 -11.36
N LYS A 421 -17.26 30.64 -11.67
CA LYS A 421 -15.89 31.18 -11.53
C LYS A 421 -15.42 31.20 -10.07
N ALA A 422 -16.32 31.36 -9.11
CA ALA A 422 -15.97 31.29 -7.69
C ALA A 422 -15.59 29.85 -7.28
N ASP A 423 -16.23 28.86 -7.87
CA ASP A 423 -15.90 27.45 -7.63
C ASP A 423 -14.57 27.08 -8.28
N GLN A 424 -14.16 27.74 -9.36
CA GLN A 424 -12.86 27.48 -10.00
C GLN A 424 -11.67 27.77 -9.05
N GLU A 425 -11.70 28.90 -8.32
CA GLU A 425 -10.66 29.21 -7.34
C GLU A 425 -10.65 28.20 -6.17
N LYS A 426 -11.85 27.91 -5.64
CA LYS A 426 -12.00 26.92 -4.57
C LYS A 426 -11.55 25.53 -5.01
N MET A 427 -11.90 25.12 -6.24
CA MET A 427 -11.50 23.85 -6.82
C MET A 427 -9.97 23.73 -6.91
N GLY A 428 -9.28 24.75 -7.41
CA GLY A 428 -7.81 24.75 -7.47
C GLY A 428 -7.16 24.59 -6.09
N ILE A 429 -7.69 25.28 -5.06
CA ILE A 429 -7.21 25.14 -3.67
C ILE A 429 -7.52 23.75 -3.12
N ALA A 430 -8.73 23.23 -3.34
CA ALA A 430 -9.16 21.92 -2.85
C ALA A 430 -8.32 20.80 -3.49
N LEU A 431 -8.21 20.80 -4.80
CA LEU A 431 -7.43 19.79 -5.54
C LEU A 431 -5.95 19.83 -5.17
N GLY A 432 -5.37 21.03 -4.98
CA GLY A 432 -3.99 21.16 -4.51
C GLY A 432 -3.76 20.58 -3.13
N LYS A 433 -4.71 20.73 -2.20
CA LYS A 433 -4.64 20.12 -0.86
C LYS A 433 -4.80 18.61 -0.93
N LEU A 434 -5.78 18.11 -1.68
CA LEU A 434 -6.02 16.67 -1.85
C LEU A 434 -4.83 15.98 -2.52
N ALA A 435 -4.20 16.60 -3.52
CA ALA A 435 -2.97 16.10 -4.13
C ALA A 435 -1.75 16.11 -3.18
N ALA A 436 -1.72 17.02 -2.21
CA ALA A 436 -0.68 17.01 -1.17
C ALA A 436 -0.89 15.86 -0.14
N GLU A 437 -2.13 15.45 0.08
CA GLU A 437 -2.47 14.33 0.97
C GLU A 437 -2.20 12.98 0.31
N ASP A 438 -2.50 12.84 -0.98
CA ASP A 438 -2.44 11.58 -1.72
C ASP A 438 -1.50 11.68 -2.93
N PRO A 439 -0.30 11.08 -2.85
CA PRO A 439 0.67 11.10 -3.95
C PRO A 439 0.23 10.31 -5.19
N SER A 440 -0.75 9.39 -5.09
CA SER A 440 -1.32 8.67 -6.24
C SER A 440 -2.41 9.47 -6.95
N PHE A 441 -2.85 10.57 -6.36
CA PHE A 441 -3.81 11.49 -6.95
C PHE A 441 -3.07 12.59 -7.70
N ARG A 442 -3.37 12.76 -8.98
CA ARG A 442 -2.76 13.79 -9.82
C ARG A 442 -3.79 14.73 -10.40
N VAL A 443 -3.37 15.97 -10.57
CA VAL A 443 -4.17 17.03 -11.17
C VAL A 443 -3.37 17.70 -12.27
N HIS A 444 -3.93 17.80 -13.45
CA HIS A 444 -3.35 18.61 -14.52
C HIS A 444 -4.43 19.32 -15.32
N THR A 445 -4.07 20.39 -15.99
CA THR A 445 -4.96 21.06 -16.94
C THR A 445 -4.59 20.60 -18.35
N ASP A 446 -5.55 20.10 -19.08
CA ASP A 446 -5.37 19.75 -20.48
C ASP A 446 -5.19 21.04 -21.29
N GLU A 447 -4.06 21.19 -21.98
CA GLU A 447 -3.69 22.41 -22.70
C GLU A 447 -4.57 22.66 -23.93
N GLU A 448 -5.13 21.61 -24.54
CA GLU A 448 -5.97 21.71 -25.72
C GLU A 448 -7.43 22.06 -25.38
N THR A 449 -7.97 21.42 -24.35
CA THR A 449 -9.37 21.59 -23.96
C THR A 449 -9.57 22.62 -22.85
N GLY A 450 -8.52 22.95 -22.09
CA GLY A 450 -8.57 23.79 -20.92
C GLY A 450 -9.28 23.12 -19.71
N GLN A 451 -9.61 21.83 -19.80
CA GLN A 451 -10.28 21.09 -18.75
C GLN A 451 -9.31 20.73 -17.62
N THR A 452 -9.80 20.71 -16.40
CA THR A 452 -9.06 20.14 -15.27
C THR A 452 -9.29 18.65 -15.23
N ILE A 453 -8.21 17.88 -15.43
CA ILE A 453 -8.20 16.42 -15.37
C ILE A 453 -7.66 15.99 -14.03
N ILE A 454 -8.38 15.11 -13.35
CA ILE A 454 -7.95 14.45 -12.14
C ILE A 454 -7.73 12.95 -12.42
N SER A 455 -6.66 12.40 -11.89
CA SER A 455 -6.26 11.01 -12.12
C SER A 455 -6.06 10.28 -10.80
N GLY A 456 -6.43 9.01 -10.73
CA GLY A 456 -6.36 8.19 -9.52
C GLY A 456 -6.28 6.69 -9.79
N MET A 457 -6.27 5.89 -8.72
CA MET A 457 -6.06 4.44 -8.77
C MET A 457 -7.29 3.64 -9.19
N GLY A 458 -8.50 4.21 -9.07
CA GLY A 458 -9.73 3.54 -9.42
C GLY A 458 -10.94 4.48 -9.36
N GLU A 459 -12.09 3.95 -9.78
CA GLU A 459 -13.33 4.71 -9.83
C GLU A 459 -13.77 5.20 -8.45
N LEU A 460 -13.72 4.31 -7.44
CA LEU A 460 -14.06 4.64 -6.07
C LEU A 460 -13.10 5.69 -5.49
N HIS A 461 -11.82 5.61 -5.81
CA HIS A 461 -10.82 6.61 -5.37
C HIS A 461 -11.20 8.01 -5.88
N LEU A 462 -11.46 8.17 -7.19
CA LEU A 462 -11.83 9.46 -7.76
C LEU A 462 -13.20 9.95 -7.27
N GLU A 463 -14.16 9.05 -7.08
CA GLU A 463 -15.48 9.37 -6.52
C GLU A 463 -15.33 9.98 -5.11
N ILE A 464 -14.50 9.39 -4.26
CA ILE A 464 -14.25 9.90 -2.91
C ILE A 464 -13.54 11.24 -2.94
N ILE A 465 -12.53 11.43 -3.79
CA ILE A 465 -11.84 12.71 -3.95
C ILE A 465 -12.81 13.81 -4.37
N VAL A 466 -13.68 13.54 -5.33
CA VAL A 466 -14.71 14.49 -5.78
C VAL A 466 -15.71 14.79 -4.67
N ASP A 467 -16.17 13.78 -3.97
CA ASP A 467 -17.11 13.95 -2.85
C ASP A 467 -16.48 14.76 -1.71
N ARG A 468 -15.22 14.51 -1.36
CA ARG A 468 -14.46 15.34 -0.40
C ARG A 468 -14.34 16.79 -0.87
N MET A 469 -14.02 17.01 -2.14
CA MET A 469 -13.95 18.36 -2.72
C MET A 469 -15.29 19.08 -2.57
N MET A 470 -16.41 18.39 -2.81
CA MET A 470 -17.75 19.00 -2.67
C MET A 470 -18.13 19.23 -1.21
N ARG A 471 -17.92 18.26 -0.31
CA ARG A 471 -18.35 18.34 1.11
C ARG A 471 -17.42 19.18 1.97
N GLU A 472 -16.11 18.96 1.92
CA GLU A 472 -15.15 19.62 2.79
C GLU A 472 -14.84 21.05 2.31
N PHE A 473 -14.70 21.24 0.98
CA PHE A 473 -14.29 22.51 0.41
C PHE A 473 -15.45 23.34 -0.19
N LYS A 474 -16.67 22.78 -0.18
CA LYS A 474 -17.87 23.44 -0.70
C LYS A 474 -17.71 23.92 -2.16
N VAL A 475 -17.14 23.06 -3.01
CA VAL A 475 -16.97 23.26 -4.45
C VAL A 475 -18.14 22.61 -5.18
N GLU A 476 -18.82 23.36 -6.04
CA GLU A 476 -19.78 22.79 -6.97
C GLU A 476 -19.10 22.51 -8.31
N ALA A 477 -19.04 21.23 -8.70
CA ALA A 477 -18.41 20.80 -9.95
C ALA A 477 -19.24 19.73 -10.66
N GLU A 478 -19.05 19.62 -11.98
CA GLU A 478 -19.53 18.52 -12.80
C GLU A 478 -18.36 17.61 -13.14
N VAL A 479 -18.61 16.30 -13.11
CA VAL A 479 -17.62 15.27 -13.40
C VAL A 479 -17.93 14.65 -14.74
N GLY A 480 -16.97 14.68 -15.65
CA GLY A 480 -17.07 14.07 -16.97
C GLY A 480 -16.95 12.54 -16.93
N ALA A 481 -17.10 11.91 -18.09
CA ALA A 481 -16.95 10.46 -18.21
C ALA A 481 -15.49 10.02 -17.88
N PRO A 482 -15.31 8.86 -17.22
CA PRO A 482 -14.00 8.31 -16.95
C PRO A 482 -13.20 8.07 -18.24
N GLN A 483 -11.91 8.37 -18.19
CA GLN A 483 -10.98 8.09 -19.28
C GLN A 483 -9.89 7.14 -18.77
N VAL A 484 -9.51 6.19 -19.61
CA VAL A 484 -8.47 5.22 -19.30
C VAL A 484 -7.11 5.80 -19.65
N SER A 485 -6.13 5.66 -18.77
CA SER A 485 -4.75 6.02 -19.04
C SER A 485 -4.08 4.92 -19.85
N TYR A 486 -4.17 5.05 -21.17
CA TYR A 486 -3.44 4.17 -22.08
C TYR A 486 -1.94 4.45 -22.06
N ARG A 487 -1.17 3.48 -22.54
CA ARG A 487 0.29 3.58 -22.75
C ARG A 487 0.62 3.21 -24.19
N GLU A 488 1.84 3.52 -24.60
CA GLU A 488 2.40 3.02 -25.83
C GLU A 488 3.63 2.15 -25.51
N ALA A 489 3.93 1.16 -26.34
CA ALA A 489 5.15 0.38 -26.25
C ALA A 489 5.67 0.06 -27.65
N ILE A 490 6.98 -0.14 -27.78
CA ILE A 490 7.60 -0.63 -29.00
C ILE A 490 7.74 -2.15 -28.94
N THR A 491 7.71 -2.82 -30.10
CA THR A 491 7.77 -4.29 -30.14
C THR A 491 8.99 -4.83 -30.87
N THR A 492 9.72 -4.01 -31.62
CA THR A 492 10.89 -4.42 -32.41
C THR A 492 12.08 -3.51 -32.18
N GLU A 493 13.29 -4.06 -32.34
CA GLU A 493 14.53 -3.27 -32.31
C GLU A 493 14.67 -2.47 -33.59
N VAL A 494 15.14 -1.21 -33.48
CA VAL A 494 15.42 -0.31 -34.57
C VAL A 494 16.79 0.35 -34.37
N ASP A 495 17.56 0.46 -35.44
CA ASP A 495 18.82 1.22 -35.52
C ASP A 495 18.57 2.52 -36.27
N LYS A 496 18.62 3.64 -35.54
CA LYS A 496 18.24 4.95 -36.07
C LYS A 496 19.42 5.87 -36.20
N ASN A 497 19.57 6.40 -37.43
CA ASN A 497 20.51 7.46 -37.75
C ASN A 497 19.70 8.71 -38.07
N TYR A 498 19.77 9.74 -37.23
CA TYR A 498 19.03 10.97 -37.41
C TYR A 498 19.92 12.20 -37.34
N LYS A 499 19.84 13.02 -38.40
CA LYS A 499 20.60 14.25 -38.54
C LYS A 499 19.67 15.46 -38.61
N TYR A 500 19.75 16.31 -37.62
CA TYR A 500 19.07 17.61 -37.60
C TYR A 500 20.04 18.68 -38.10
N ALA A 501 19.72 19.29 -39.22
CA ALA A 501 20.50 20.41 -39.77
C ALA A 501 19.51 21.48 -40.25
N LYS A 502 19.59 22.68 -39.67
CA LYS A 502 18.77 23.83 -40.07
C LYS A 502 19.64 25.07 -40.21
N GLN A 503 19.55 25.73 -41.35
CA GLN A 503 20.28 26.95 -41.64
C GLN A 503 19.27 28.05 -41.95
N SER A 504 19.25 29.11 -41.18
CA SER A 504 18.34 30.25 -41.32
C SER A 504 19.12 31.54 -41.13
N GLY A 505 19.79 32.03 -42.19
CA GLY A 505 20.36 33.39 -42.30
C GLY A 505 21.25 33.86 -41.13
N GLY A 506 22.07 33.02 -40.55
CA GLY A 506 22.94 33.29 -39.40
C GLY A 506 23.63 32.02 -38.90
N ARG A 507 23.86 31.89 -37.58
CA ARG A 507 24.40 30.68 -36.96
C ARG A 507 23.42 29.54 -37.20
N GLY A 508 23.86 28.44 -37.80
CA GLY A 508 23.06 27.25 -38.06
C GLY A 508 22.74 26.44 -36.78
N GLN A 509 21.96 25.41 -36.95
CA GLN A 509 21.69 24.39 -35.90
C GLN A 509 22.07 23.02 -36.46
N TYR A 510 22.90 22.28 -35.75
CA TYR A 510 23.34 20.97 -36.15
C TYR A 510 23.38 20.01 -34.98
N GLY A 511 22.72 18.85 -35.11
CA GLY A 511 22.78 17.73 -34.18
C GLY A 511 22.63 16.43 -34.95
N HIS A 512 23.52 15.47 -34.73
CA HIS A 512 23.46 14.16 -35.39
C HIS A 512 23.66 13.07 -34.35
N VAL A 513 22.66 12.18 -34.24
CA VAL A 513 22.62 11.08 -33.27
C VAL A 513 22.38 9.75 -33.99
N VAL A 514 23.12 8.72 -33.59
CA VAL A 514 22.94 7.36 -34.07
C VAL A 514 22.78 6.45 -32.86
N PHE A 515 21.65 5.79 -32.78
CA PHE A 515 21.30 4.98 -31.62
C PHE A 515 20.47 3.76 -31.99
N LYS A 516 20.59 2.73 -31.19
CA LYS A 516 19.70 1.58 -31.20
C LYS A 516 18.62 1.75 -30.15
N MET A 517 17.42 1.36 -30.48
CA MET A 517 16.26 1.39 -29.60
C MET A 517 15.58 0.04 -29.65
N LYS A 518 15.34 -0.55 -28.49
CA LYS A 518 14.64 -1.85 -28.36
C LYS A 518 13.71 -1.85 -27.13
N PRO A 519 12.74 -2.78 -27.08
CA PRO A 519 11.94 -3.00 -25.87
C PRO A 519 12.84 -3.35 -24.69
N ALA A 520 12.53 -2.84 -23.51
CA ALA A 520 13.16 -3.18 -22.24
C ALA A 520 12.25 -4.07 -21.38
N GLU A 521 12.73 -4.47 -20.22
CA GLU A 521 11.94 -5.25 -19.27
C GLU A 521 10.81 -4.40 -18.69
N ALA A 522 9.65 -5.02 -18.42
CA ALA A 522 8.49 -4.33 -17.86
C ALA A 522 8.83 -3.62 -16.55
N GLY A 523 8.48 -2.33 -16.47
CA GLY A 523 8.72 -1.49 -15.31
C GLY A 523 10.14 -0.87 -15.26
N SER A 524 10.99 -1.07 -16.29
CA SER A 524 12.34 -0.49 -16.32
C SER A 524 12.37 0.99 -16.78
N GLY A 525 11.27 1.48 -17.36
CA GLY A 525 11.19 2.84 -17.88
C GLY A 525 12.17 3.11 -19.02
N LEU A 526 12.95 4.18 -18.93
CA LEU A 526 13.99 4.50 -19.89
C LEU A 526 15.36 4.01 -19.40
N VAL A 527 15.92 3.03 -20.11
CA VAL A 527 17.30 2.58 -19.90
C VAL A 527 18.17 3.24 -20.97
N PHE A 528 18.98 4.23 -20.58
CA PHE A 528 19.86 4.95 -21.51
C PHE A 528 21.32 4.52 -21.34
N ASN A 529 21.89 3.94 -22.41
CA ASN A 529 23.27 3.51 -22.48
C ASN A 529 24.07 4.42 -23.38
N ASN A 530 25.20 4.92 -22.89
CA ASN A 530 26.10 5.75 -23.64
C ASN A 530 27.36 4.99 -24.07
N ASP A 531 27.41 4.57 -25.32
CA ASP A 531 28.53 3.85 -25.96
C ASP A 531 29.36 4.72 -26.90
N ILE A 532 29.28 6.03 -26.80
CA ILE A 532 30.04 6.96 -27.64
C ILE A 532 31.55 6.77 -27.47
N LYS A 533 32.25 6.55 -28.57
CA LYS A 533 33.70 6.38 -28.63
C LYS A 533 34.32 7.46 -29.47
N GLY A 534 35.58 7.87 -29.14
CA GLY A 534 36.36 8.81 -29.96
C GLY A 534 35.89 10.26 -29.93
N GLY A 535 34.91 10.63 -29.05
CA GLY A 535 34.47 12.02 -28.90
C GLY A 535 33.66 12.55 -30.10
N VAL A 536 33.03 11.67 -30.88
CA VAL A 536 32.20 12.05 -32.04
C VAL A 536 30.99 12.91 -31.65
N ILE A 537 30.55 12.79 -30.40
CA ILE A 537 29.66 13.73 -29.74
C ILE A 537 30.34 14.21 -28.44
N PRO A 538 30.50 15.53 -28.23
CA PRO A 538 31.03 16.08 -26.99
C PRO A 538 30.19 15.63 -25.78
N LYS A 539 30.88 15.29 -24.67
CA LYS A 539 30.22 14.75 -23.45
C LYS A 539 29.16 15.70 -22.89
N GLU A 540 29.34 17.00 -23.05
CA GLU A 540 28.43 18.05 -22.58
C GLU A 540 27.05 17.99 -23.26
N TYR A 541 26.91 17.39 -24.45
CA TYR A 541 25.63 17.28 -25.17
C TYR A 541 24.85 15.99 -24.87
N ILE A 542 25.49 14.99 -24.24
CA ILE A 542 24.87 13.70 -23.95
C ILE A 542 23.65 13.84 -22.99
N PRO A 543 23.72 14.65 -21.92
CA PRO A 543 22.54 14.86 -21.06
C PRO A 543 21.37 15.53 -21.80
N ALA A 544 21.64 16.38 -22.76
CA ALA A 544 20.61 17.00 -23.60
C ALA A 544 19.95 16.01 -24.56
N ILE A 545 20.72 15.03 -25.07
CA ILE A 545 20.21 13.93 -25.90
C ILE A 545 19.27 13.06 -25.07
N GLU A 546 19.73 12.58 -23.91
CA GLU A 546 18.95 11.75 -23.00
C GLU A 546 17.63 12.44 -22.59
N LYS A 547 17.71 13.69 -22.14
CA LYS A 547 16.55 14.51 -21.81
C LYS A 547 15.57 14.69 -22.98
N GLY A 548 16.09 14.86 -24.20
CA GLY A 548 15.28 14.97 -25.42
C GLY A 548 14.51 13.68 -25.72
N MET A 549 15.11 12.52 -25.48
CA MET A 549 14.49 11.22 -25.63
C MET A 549 13.46 10.97 -24.55
N GLU A 550 13.79 11.27 -23.29
CA GLU A 550 12.87 11.13 -22.15
C GLU A 550 11.60 11.99 -22.31
N GLU A 551 11.74 13.25 -22.71
CA GLU A 551 10.59 14.13 -22.98
C GLU A 551 9.74 13.63 -24.15
N SER A 552 10.36 13.00 -25.16
CA SER A 552 9.63 12.42 -26.29
C SER A 552 8.89 11.14 -25.93
N MET A 553 9.46 10.36 -25.03
CA MET A 553 8.83 9.17 -24.46
C MET A 553 7.52 9.52 -23.76
N LYS A 554 7.46 10.63 -23.03
CA LYS A 554 6.25 11.08 -22.31
C LYS A 554 5.08 11.45 -23.24
N ASN A 555 5.36 11.80 -24.49
CA ASN A 555 4.35 12.28 -25.45
C ASN A 555 3.94 11.26 -26.52
N GLY A 556 4.47 10.05 -26.50
CA GLY A 556 4.16 8.98 -27.43
C GLY A 556 4.28 9.31 -28.89
N VAL A 557 3.87 8.41 -29.77
CA VAL A 557 3.98 8.57 -31.23
C VAL A 557 2.73 8.15 -32.02
N LEU A 558 1.79 7.41 -31.39
CA LEU A 558 0.55 6.94 -32.01
C LEU A 558 -0.64 7.82 -31.64
N ALA A 559 -0.88 7.98 -30.36
CA ALA A 559 -2.01 8.73 -29.82
C ALA A 559 -1.60 9.71 -28.71
N GLY A 560 -0.30 9.92 -28.51
CA GLY A 560 0.24 10.85 -27.53
C GLY A 560 0.23 10.30 -26.09
N TYR A 561 0.13 8.98 -25.92
CA TYR A 561 0.28 8.35 -24.62
C TYR A 561 1.75 8.06 -24.30
N PRO A 562 2.17 8.10 -23.03
CA PRO A 562 3.54 7.79 -22.65
C PRO A 562 3.98 6.42 -23.20
N ILE A 563 5.19 6.34 -23.72
CA ILE A 563 5.81 5.07 -24.12
C ILE A 563 6.54 4.52 -22.92
N GLU A 564 6.41 3.22 -22.64
CA GLU A 564 7.06 2.57 -21.51
C GLU A 564 8.12 1.57 -21.95
N ASP A 565 9.09 1.33 -21.07
CA ASP A 565 10.04 0.22 -21.12
C ASP A 565 10.89 0.19 -22.40
N ILE A 566 11.74 1.19 -22.57
CA ILE A 566 12.65 1.33 -23.71
C ILE A 566 14.11 1.31 -23.25
N GLU A 567 14.90 0.51 -23.93
CA GLU A 567 16.37 0.58 -23.86
C GLU A 567 16.93 1.28 -25.10
N ILE A 568 17.69 2.36 -24.85
CA ILE A 568 18.37 3.13 -25.90
C ILE A 568 19.86 3.03 -25.69
N THR A 569 20.62 2.68 -26.77
CA THR A 569 22.07 2.69 -26.79
C THR A 569 22.54 3.72 -27.82
N LEU A 570 23.02 4.86 -27.33
CA LEU A 570 23.64 5.89 -28.15
C LEU A 570 25.10 5.50 -28.43
N TYR A 571 25.48 5.25 -29.70
CA TYR A 571 26.78 4.69 -30.00
C TYR A 571 27.60 5.49 -31.06
N ASP A 572 26.96 6.37 -31.86
CA ASP A 572 27.63 7.20 -32.86
C ASP A 572 26.91 8.54 -33.07
N GLY A 573 27.50 9.42 -33.80
CA GLY A 573 26.97 10.72 -34.18
C GLY A 573 28.04 11.65 -34.76
N SER A 574 27.68 12.91 -34.89
CA SER A 574 28.65 13.93 -35.24
C SER A 574 28.19 15.32 -34.78
N TYR A 575 29.13 16.22 -34.64
CA TYR A 575 28.86 17.61 -34.27
C TYR A 575 29.53 18.56 -35.26
N HIS A 576 29.12 19.82 -35.22
CA HIS A 576 29.71 20.91 -35.99
C HIS A 576 30.19 22.00 -35.04
N ASP A 577 31.46 22.39 -35.12
CA ASP A 577 32.13 23.27 -34.15
C ASP A 577 31.40 24.62 -33.91
N VAL A 578 30.67 25.14 -34.90
CA VAL A 578 29.97 26.42 -34.82
C VAL A 578 28.45 26.26 -34.57
N ASP A 579 27.82 25.26 -35.23
CA ASP A 579 26.36 25.13 -35.31
C ASP A 579 25.78 24.14 -34.32
N SER A 580 26.62 23.36 -33.61
CA SER A 580 26.16 22.45 -32.58
C SER A 580 26.02 23.13 -31.22
N ASN A 581 24.93 22.78 -30.49
CA ASN A 581 24.68 23.18 -29.15
C ASN A 581 23.72 22.17 -28.49
N GLU A 582 23.50 22.25 -27.17
CA GLU A 582 22.60 21.37 -26.41
C GLU A 582 21.20 21.29 -27.03
N MET A 583 20.62 22.44 -27.43
CA MET A 583 19.28 22.49 -28.00
C MET A 583 19.19 21.74 -29.33
N SER A 584 20.23 21.86 -30.21
CA SER A 584 20.28 21.16 -31.51
C SER A 584 20.32 19.64 -31.31
N PHE A 585 21.08 19.15 -30.32
CA PHE A 585 21.15 17.74 -29.99
C PHE A 585 19.86 17.25 -29.31
N LYS A 586 19.24 18.05 -28.42
CA LYS A 586 17.95 17.75 -27.83
C LYS A 586 16.87 17.59 -28.91
N ILE A 587 16.81 18.49 -29.88
CA ILE A 587 15.89 18.42 -31.03
C ILE A 587 16.17 17.18 -31.89
N ALA A 588 17.44 16.92 -32.22
CA ALA A 588 17.82 15.76 -33.00
C ALA A 588 17.42 14.45 -32.31
N ALA A 589 17.65 14.35 -31.01
CA ALA A 589 17.26 13.23 -30.19
C ALA A 589 15.74 13.05 -30.14
N SER A 590 15.00 14.13 -29.93
CA SER A 590 13.52 14.09 -29.84
C SER A 590 12.89 13.65 -31.17
N ILE A 591 13.32 14.19 -32.31
CA ILE A 591 12.76 13.81 -33.59
C ILE A 591 13.19 12.39 -33.97
N GLY A 592 14.49 12.09 -33.79
CA GLY A 592 15.06 10.76 -34.07
C GLY A 592 14.34 9.67 -33.26
N PHE A 593 14.04 9.93 -31.97
CA PHE A 593 13.27 9.04 -31.12
C PHE A 593 11.87 8.79 -31.70
N LYS A 594 11.13 9.86 -32.03
CA LYS A 594 9.75 9.72 -32.55
C LYS A 594 9.69 8.93 -33.85
N GLU A 595 10.65 9.11 -34.74
CA GLU A 595 10.76 8.33 -35.99
C GLU A 595 11.11 6.87 -35.67
N ALA A 596 12.10 6.63 -34.82
CA ALA A 596 12.49 5.29 -34.40
C ALA A 596 11.34 4.53 -33.74
N ALA A 597 10.60 5.17 -32.86
CA ALA A 597 9.46 4.55 -32.19
C ALA A 597 8.35 4.14 -33.17
N ARG A 598 8.08 4.92 -34.19
CA ARG A 598 7.13 4.54 -35.27
C ARG A 598 7.64 3.36 -36.10
N GLU A 599 8.95 3.33 -36.42
CA GLU A 599 9.59 2.23 -37.12
C GLU A 599 9.67 0.95 -36.25
N ALA A 600 9.74 1.09 -34.95
CA ALA A 600 9.79 0.01 -33.97
C ALA A 600 8.43 -0.66 -33.71
N ASN A 601 7.45 -0.48 -34.60
CA ASN A 601 6.11 -1.06 -34.51
C ASN A 601 5.44 -0.75 -33.17
N ALA A 602 5.29 0.55 -32.87
CA ALA A 602 4.62 1.02 -31.68
C ALA A 602 3.19 0.49 -31.57
N LYS A 603 2.74 0.14 -30.36
CA LYS A 603 1.44 -0.39 -30.01
C LYS A 603 0.84 0.40 -28.87
N ILE A 604 -0.50 0.46 -28.82
CA ILE A 604 -1.21 0.99 -27.65
C ILE A 604 -1.43 -0.16 -26.66
N LEU A 605 -1.18 0.14 -25.39
CA LEU A 605 -1.43 -0.73 -24.26
C LEU A 605 -2.61 -0.19 -23.44
N GLU A 606 -3.42 -1.10 -22.92
CA GLU A 606 -4.52 -0.81 -21.99
C GLU A 606 -4.28 -1.49 -20.65
N PRO A 607 -4.71 -0.89 -19.52
CA PRO A 607 -4.61 -1.52 -18.22
C PRO A 607 -5.60 -2.67 -18.12
N LEU A 608 -5.09 -3.87 -17.81
CA LEU A 608 -5.87 -5.05 -17.45
C LEU A 608 -6.07 -5.10 -15.94
N MET A 609 -7.30 -5.37 -15.56
CA MET A 609 -7.69 -5.54 -14.17
C MET A 609 -7.86 -7.01 -13.86
N LYS A 610 -7.29 -7.48 -12.76
CA LYS A 610 -7.62 -8.76 -12.17
C LYS A 610 -8.93 -8.63 -11.41
N VAL A 611 -9.95 -9.33 -11.87
CA VAL A 611 -11.31 -9.27 -11.34
C VAL A 611 -11.64 -10.62 -10.71
N GLU A 612 -12.05 -10.63 -9.46
CA GLU A 612 -12.64 -11.79 -8.79
C GLU A 612 -14.11 -11.49 -8.51
N VAL A 613 -15.00 -12.35 -8.98
CA VAL A 613 -16.44 -12.24 -8.74
C VAL A 613 -16.89 -13.41 -7.88
N GLU A 614 -17.44 -13.12 -6.71
CA GLU A 614 -18.10 -14.12 -5.86
C GLU A 614 -19.61 -14.09 -6.13
N VAL A 615 -20.16 -15.23 -6.54
CA VAL A 615 -21.53 -15.32 -7.02
C VAL A 615 -22.16 -16.67 -6.69
N PRO A 616 -23.47 -16.74 -6.36
CA PRO A 616 -24.19 -17.99 -6.26
C PRO A 616 -24.15 -18.78 -7.58
N GLU A 617 -24.09 -20.11 -7.52
CA GLU A 617 -23.95 -20.99 -8.67
C GLU A 617 -24.99 -20.73 -9.77
N GLU A 618 -26.22 -20.36 -9.39
CA GLU A 618 -27.32 -20.06 -10.33
C GLU A 618 -27.04 -18.87 -11.26
N TYR A 619 -26.19 -17.88 -10.86
CA TYR A 619 -25.84 -16.70 -11.66
C TYR A 619 -24.44 -16.79 -12.29
N MET A 620 -23.66 -17.84 -12.02
CA MET A 620 -22.28 -17.96 -12.52
C MET A 620 -22.21 -17.86 -14.05
N GLY A 621 -23.16 -18.49 -14.74
CA GLY A 621 -23.22 -18.45 -16.21
C GLY A 621 -23.42 -17.04 -16.77
N ASP A 622 -24.25 -16.23 -16.14
CA ASP A 622 -24.51 -14.84 -16.52
C ASP A 622 -23.29 -13.96 -16.27
N VAL A 623 -22.60 -14.17 -15.14
CA VAL A 623 -21.36 -13.45 -14.81
C VAL A 623 -20.25 -13.76 -15.81
N ILE A 624 -20.03 -15.03 -16.14
CA ILE A 624 -19.02 -15.43 -17.14
C ILE A 624 -19.38 -14.85 -18.52
N GLY A 625 -20.66 -14.88 -18.88
CA GLY A 625 -21.15 -14.30 -20.13
C GLY A 625 -20.90 -12.79 -20.20
N ASP A 626 -21.13 -12.06 -19.12
CA ASP A 626 -20.90 -10.62 -19.05
C ASP A 626 -19.41 -10.27 -19.07
N LEU A 627 -18.57 -10.98 -18.31
CA LEU A 627 -17.11 -10.78 -18.32
C LEU A 627 -16.53 -11.03 -19.72
N ASN A 628 -16.96 -12.09 -20.42
CA ASN A 628 -16.54 -12.36 -21.79
C ASN A 628 -17.00 -11.25 -22.77
N ARG A 629 -18.21 -10.73 -22.61
CA ARG A 629 -18.71 -9.59 -23.40
C ARG A 629 -17.84 -8.34 -23.20
N ARG A 630 -17.30 -8.16 -22.01
CA ARG A 630 -16.37 -7.09 -21.63
C ARG A 630 -14.92 -7.37 -22.01
N ARG A 631 -14.68 -8.24 -22.99
CA ARG A 631 -13.34 -8.66 -23.43
C ARG A 631 -12.51 -9.33 -22.31
N GLY A 632 -13.16 -9.79 -21.25
CA GLY A 632 -12.53 -10.47 -20.15
C GLY A 632 -12.07 -11.88 -20.53
N GLN A 633 -10.93 -12.29 -19.95
CA GLN A 633 -10.42 -13.65 -20.03
C GLN A 633 -10.61 -14.32 -18.66
N VAL A 634 -11.51 -15.30 -18.60
CA VAL A 634 -11.70 -16.09 -17.37
C VAL A 634 -10.53 -17.06 -17.19
N ASN A 635 -9.81 -16.91 -16.09
CA ASN A 635 -8.61 -17.69 -15.80
C ASN A 635 -8.90 -18.94 -14.98
N SER A 636 -9.72 -18.78 -13.94
CA SER A 636 -10.06 -19.87 -13.05
C SER A 636 -11.46 -19.75 -12.47
N MET A 637 -11.98 -20.86 -12.01
CA MET A 637 -13.20 -20.95 -11.24
C MET A 637 -12.96 -21.84 -10.03
N SER A 638 -13.45 -21.43 -8.88
CA SER A 638 -13.30 -22.19 -7.64
C SER A 638 -14.59 -22.08 -6.79
N ASP A 639 -14.67 -22.91 -5.77
CA ASP A 639 -15.78 -22.90 -4.82
C ASP A 639 -15.33 -22.24 -3.51
N ARG A 640 -16.16 -21.38 -2.95
CA ARG A 640 -15.93 -20.74 -1.65
C ARG A 640 -17.24 -20.68 -0.88
N SER A 641 -17.33 -21.43 0.21
CA SER A 641 -18.47 -21.37 1.17
C SER A 641 -19.86 -21.44 0.53
N GLY A 642 -20.02 -22.27 -0.53
CA GLY A 642 -21.29 -22.43 -1.25
C GLY A 642 -21.53 -21.45 -2.37
N ASN A 643 -20.62 -20.47 -2.59
CA ASN A 643 -20.60 -19.59 -3.75
C ASN A 643 -19.52 -20.04 -4.74
N LYS A 644 -19.67 -19.63 -5.98
CA LYS A 644 -18.65 -19.75 -7.04
C LYS A 644 -17.82 -18.51 -7.10
N ILE A 645 -16.51 -18.68 -7.28
CA ILE A 645 -15.56 -17.62 -7.54
C ILE A 645 -15.14 -17.69 -8.99
N VAL A 646 -15.26 -16.57 -9.70
CA VAL A 646 -14.80 -16.42 -11.07
C VAL A 646 -13.67 -15.42 -11.10
N ASP A 647 -12.46 -15.87 -11.45
CA ASP A 647 -11.28 -15.03 -11.64
C ASP A 647 -11.11 -14.71 -13.12
N ALA A 648 -10.96 -13.45 -13.47
CA ALA A 648 -10.78 -13.00 -14.83
C ALA A 648 -9.81 -11.82 -14.93
N HIS A 649 -9.18 -11.66 -16.10
CA HIS A 649 -8.54 -10.41 -16.50
C HIS A 649 -9.46 -9.66 -17.46
N VAL A 650 -9.75 -8.40 -17.14
CA VAL A 650 -10.69 -7.58 -17.92
C VAL A 650 -10.08 -6.20 -18.15
N PRO A 651 -10.15 -5.64 -19.38
CA PRO A 651 -9.70 -4.27 -19.61
C PRO A 651 -10.48 -3.26 -18.77
N LEU A 652 -9.78 -2.30 -18.14
CA LEU A 652 -10.41 -1.29 -17.30
C LEU A 652 -11.51 -0.50 -18.04
N SER A 653 -11.29 -0.22 -19.33
CA SER A 653 -12.28 0.47 -20.17
C SER A 653 -13.66 -0.20 -20.21
N GLU A 654 -13.69 -1.52 -20.00
CA GLU A 654 -14.92 -2.33 -20.04
C GLU A 654 -15.56 -2.50 -18.64
N MET A 655 -14.86 -2.09 -17.59
CA MET A 655 -15.30 -2.27 -16.20
C MET A 655 -16.13 -1.11 -15.65
N PHE A 656 -16.18 0.03 -16.35
CA PHE A 656 -17.03 1.14 -15.92
C PHE A 656 -18.51 0.74 -15.87
N GLY A 657 -19.14 1.03 -14.74
CA GLY A 657 -20.53 0.65 -14.48
C GLY A 657 -20.75 -0.83 -14.14
N TYR A 658 -19.70 -1.66 -14.10
CA TYR A 658 -19.81 -3.10 -13.83
C TYR A 658 -20.52 -3.42 -12.51
N SER A 659 -20.28 -2.64 -11.45
CA SER A 659 -20.96 -2.80 -10.17
C SER A 659 -22.48 -2.77 -10.29
N THR A 660 -23.00 -1.84 -11.09
CA THR A 660 -24.44 -1.70 -11.33
C THR A 660 -24.99 -2.87 -12.14
N ASP A 661 -24.28 -3.26 -13.20
CA ASP A 661 -24.68 -4.37 -14.06
C ASP A 661 -24.66 -5.71 -13.32
N LEU A 662 -23.61 -5.94 -12.52
CA LEU A 662 -23.48 -7.14 -11.68
C LEU A 662 -24.63 -7.24 -10.66
N ARG A 663 -24.92 -6.15 -9.93
CA ARG A 663 -26.03 -6.11 -8.98
C ARG A 663 -27.37 -6.38 -9.65
N SER A 664 -27.59 -5.79 -10.82
CA SER A 664 -28.83 -5.97 -11.57
C SER A 664 -29.01 -7.40 -12.05
N SER A 665 -27.97 -8.03 -12.60
CA SER A 665 -28.02 -9.40 -13.14
C SER A 665 -28.11 -10.47 -12.06
N THR A 666 -27.56 -10.22 -10.87
CA THR A 666 -27.49 -11.18 -9.76
C THR A 666 -28.42 -10.87 -8.59
N GLN A 667 -29.37 -9.93 -8.77
CA GLN A 667 -30.29 -9.48 -7.73
C GLN A 667 -29.58 -9.01 -6.44
N GLY A 668 -28.39 -8.41 -6.59
CA GLY A 668 -27.57 -7.93 -5.50
C GLY A 668 -26.81 -9.02 -4.69
N ARG A 669 -26.82 -10.28 -5.18
CA ARG A 669 -26.25 -11.43 -4.46
C ARG A 669 -24.78 -11.71 -4.80
N ALA A 670 -24.25 -11.06 -5.84
CA ALA A 670 -22.84 -11.16 -6.19
C ALA A 670 -22.05 -9.96 -5.66
N THR A 671 -20.80 -10.22 -5.32
CA THR A 671 -19.81 -9.21 -5.00
C THR A 671 -18.61 -9.35 -5.93
N TYR A 672 -17.87 -8.29 -6.16
CA TYR A 672 -16.63 -8.38 -6.91
C TYR A 672 -15.55 -7.52 -6.28
N SER A 673 -14.31 -7.89 -6.54
CA SER A 673 -13.14 -7.06 -6.32
C SER A 673 -12.36 -6.93 -7.62
N MET A 674 -11.68 -5.81 -7.78
CA MET A 674 -10.91 -5.49 -8.97
C MET A 674 -9.61 -4.79 -8.55
N GLU A 675 -8.48 -5.23 -9.12
CA GLU A 675 -7.18 -4.59 -8.92
C GLU A 675 -6.41 -4.48 -10.23
N PHE A 676 -5.57 -3.46 -10.36
CA PHE A 676 -4.68 -3.35 -11.51
C PHE A 676 -3.67 -4.51 -11.50
N ASP A 677 -3.51 -5.17 -12.63
CA ASP A 677 -2.56 -6.27 -12.78
C ASP A 677 -1.38 -5.86 -13.68
N HIS A 678 -1.64 -5.59 -14.94
CA HIS A 678 -0.61 -5.20 -15.91
C HIS A 678 -1.19 -4.44 -17.10
N TYR A 679 -0.32 -3.94 -17.98
CA TYR A 679 -0.70 -3.41 -19.27
C TYR A 679 -0.59 -4.48 -20.36
N GLU A 680 -1.57 -4.56 -21.26
CA GLU A 680 -1.59 -5.48 -22.39
C GLU A 680 -1.90 -4.77 -23.70
N GLU A 681 -1.46 -5.34 -24.84
CA GLU A 681 -1.69 -4.77 -26.18
C GLU A 681 -3.19 -4.72 -26.49
N VAL A 682 -3.67 -3.56 -26.88
CA VAL A 682 -5.05 -3.33 -27.30
C VAL A 682 -5.32 -4.03 -28.65
N PRO A 683 -6.46 -4.74 -28.83
CA PRO A 683 -6.83 -5.27 -30.14
C PRO A 683 -6.86 -4.20 -31.22
N ARG A 684 -6.44 -4.56 -32.45
CA ARG A 684 -6.21 -3.62 -33.55
C ARG A 684 -7.40 -2.70 -33.86
N ASN A 685 -8.62 -3.25 -33.87
CA ASN A 685 -9.84 -2.48 -34.09
C ASN A 685 -10.08 -1.41 -33.03
N VAL A 686 -9.82 -1.73 -31.75
CA VAL A 686 -9.98 -0.81 -30.61
C VAL A 686 -8.84 0.23 -30.63
N SER A 687 -7.62 -0.20 -30.96
CA SER A 687 -6.47 0.70 -31.11
C SER A 687 -6.73 1.77 -32.19
N GLU A 688 -7.28 1.37 -33.32
CA GLU A 688 -7.65 2.32 -34.41
C GLU A 688 -8.72 3.33 -33.96
N GLU A 689 -9.68 2.92 -33.15
CA GLU A 689 -10.69 3.82 -32.56
C GLU A 689 -10.07 4.81 -31.56
N ILE A 690 -9.18 4.33 -30.67
CA ILE A 690 -8.48 5.17 -29.70
C ILE A 690 -7.64 6.23 -30.41
N ILE A 691 -6.85 5.82 -31.40
CA ILE A 691 -6.02 6.74 -32.21
C ILE A 691 -6.89 7.78 -32.92
N LYS A 692 -8.02 7.35 -33.49
CA LYS A 692 -8.94 8.25 -34.18
C LYS A 692 -9.58 9.25 -33.23
N LYS A 693 -10.01 8.82 -32.05
CA LYS A 693 -10.59 9.70 -31.03
C LYS A 693 -9.60 10.76 -30.52
N ARG A 694 -8.33 10.42 -30.46
CA ARG A 694 -7.30 11.32 -29.92
C ARG A 694 -6.75 12.29 -30.97
N ASN A 695 -6.65 11.86 -32.22
CA ASN A 695 -6.05 12.65 -33.30
C ASN A 695 -7.09 13.47 -34.10
N GLY A 696 -8.37 13.49 -33.73
CA GLY A 696 -9.34 14.34 -34.37
C GLY A 696 -10.65 13.82 -34.67
#